data_c67b816b2daf226545faefbee592b54a
#
_entry.id   c67b816b2daf226545faefbee592b54a
#
_cell.length_a   1.000
_cell.length_b   1.000
_cell.length_c   1.000
_cell.angle_alpha   90.00
_cell.angle_beta   90.00
_cell.angle_gamma   90.00
#
_symmetry.space_group_name_H-M   'P 1'
#
loop_
_entity.id
_entity.type
_entity.pdbx_description
1 polymer ?
#
loop_
_entity_poly.entity_id
_entity_poly.type
_entity_poly.pdbx_seq_one_letter_code
_entity_poly.pdbx_strand_id
1 'polypeptide(L)'
;MAKVHLIGNAHIDPVWLWRWQEGFSEIRATFRSALDRMKEFPEFKFTSACASYYQWIEKMDPEMFAEIKERVKQGRWSIVGGWFLQPDCNIPCGESFARHGLLSQRYFQEKFGVTAKTGYNVDSFGHNAGLPQILKKSGMDNYVFMRPSVEEQGREEEVFYWESADGSRVKAYRIPELYNIDAGRLSLIGEIKSRADQKDIDMMAFYGVGNHGGGPTIRLLDQMGKLKVPDLVYSVPDQYFAGLEGKELPVLKGELQHHARGCYSACSFVKTSNRKCESHLLAAEKFAMMARHLTGIRYPKKKLEKAWKNVLFNQFHDIMGGCSIRPAYEDAGYLYGETMSIAEQEINYALQSIASRIDTLQGEALPSYKEGTHWHSWEHEALGTPVVVFNPHPWETQMSVNLNEVPVKMTDWEGKEIPFQIIRGDQTNGNQDKYHTLFRAEVGAMGYAVYRMFFRKEAGAEERKEESGVLAAETNRLSVTEHQMENDLIRVEFDSVTGDVCRIYDKKAGRDILRGACRALLLDETRCDTWAHNQEYLGKECGYFTVPEFQILERGPVRAVVRITTTCHASTLQRDFILEEGSSGVLVKVKADFHEKHKTLKFAFPAAEKTTTAAIAFGTIVRENLGGEEPCGAWIASGPLAIANDGKYGYDTTEGEVRLTILRGAVYADHYGDRDLYSEYMDQGVHECSYLLYGYTDAADAEKRAQELNFPLRHVMESFHGGALEEKESCFFCESDHIAVTAVKLSEDGEEAVVRFFETEGRSGKVTMELFGKRIETTAAHNEIKTLKADGTEVNLLEW
;
A
#
# COMPACT_ATOMS: atom_id res chain seq x y z
N MET A 1 14.98 -2.87 44.71
CA MET A 1 14.46 -1.62 44.16
C MET A 1 14.62 -1.66 42.66
N ALA A 2 13.62 -1.29 41.93
CA ALA A 2 13.62 -1.30 40.47
C ALA A 2 14.60 -0.21 39.93
N LYS A 3 15.23 -0.47 38.79
CA LYS A 3 16.13 0.47 38.11
C LYS A 3 15.40 1.32 37.11
N VAL A 4 15.92 2.54 36.87
CA VAL A 4 15.55 3.35 35.71
C VAL A 4 16.71 3.42 34.73
N HIS A 5 16.48 2.88 33.56
CA HIS A 5 17.41 2.90 32.45
C HIS A 5 17.31 4.23 31.71
N LEU A 6 18.34 5.04 31.79
CA LEU A 6 18.43 6.34 31.09
C LEU A 6 18.83 6.11 29.65
N ILE A 7 17.92 6.37 28.73
CA ILE A 7 18.10 6.17 27.28
C ILE A 7 18.31 7.51 26.59
N GLY A 8 19.55 7.80 26.23
CA GLY A 8 19.87 9.02 25.48
C GLY A 8 19.53 8.85 24.02
N ASN A 9 18.72 9.75 23.46
CA ASN A 9 18.29 9.68 22.09
C ASN A 9 18.06 11.08 21.48
N ALA A 10 17.89 11.09 20.16
CA ALA A 10 17.29 12.19 19.43
C ALA A 10 16.35 11.56 18.41
N HIS A 11 15.04 11.72 18.58
CA HIS A 11 14.09 11.49 17.51
C HIS A 11 14.17 12.67 16.55
N ILE A 12 14.40 12.39 15.27
CA ILE A 12 14.55 13.43 14.25
C ILE A 12 13.57 13.15 13.14
N ASP A 13 12.81 14.17 12.76
CA ASP A 13 11.97 14.11 11.58
C ASP A 13 12.80 14.56 10.38
N PRO A 14 13.11 13.67 9.41
CA PRO A 14 13.91 14.06 8.25
C PRO A 14 13.14 15.04 7.35
N VAL A 15 11.82 15.15 7.54
CA VAL A 15 10.90 16.01 6.81
C VAL A 15 9.60 16.13 7.62
N TRP A 16 9.10 17.32 7.87
CA TRP A 16 7.83 17.59 8.56
C TRP A 16 7.37 19.04 8.37
N LEU A 17 7.73 19.97 9.29
CA LEU A 17 7.54 21.41 9.16
C LEU A 17 8.69 22.07 8.38
N TRP A 18 9.54 21.27 7.83
CA TRP A 18 10.69 21.59 6.99
C TRP A 18 10.86 20.53 5.90
N ARG A 19 11.62 20.88 4.87
CA ARG A 19 11.96 19.97 3.77
C ARG A 19 13.10 19.02 4.18
N TRP A 20 13.26 17.92 3.44
CA TRP A 20 14.27 16.90 3.75
C TRP A 20 15.71 17.41 3.75
N GLN A 21 16.02 18.50 3.02
CA GLN A 21 17.36 19.11 3.00
C GLN A 21 17.73 19.68 4.37
N GLU A 22 16.79 20.30 5.05
CA GLU A 22 16.97 20.79 6.42
C GLU A 22 17.08 19.62 7.39
N GLY A 23 16.17 18.64 7.31
CA GLY A 23 16.24 17.43 8.14
C GLY A 23 17.56 16.67 7.98
N PHE A 24 18.14 16.64 6.77
CA PHE A 24 19.45 16.08 6.53
C PHE A 24 20.54 16.83 7.32
N SER A 25 20.49 18.16 7.34
CA SER A 25 21.42 18.99 8.09
C SER A 25 21.30 18.76 9.61
N GLU A 26 20.09 18.61 10.11
CA GLU A 26 19.80 18.32 11.50
C GLU A 26 20.30 16.94 11.93
N ILE A 27 20.15 15.92 11.09
CA ILE A 27 20.69 14.58 11.34
C ILE A 27 22.21 14.63 11.45
N ARG A 28 22.88 15.31 10.51
CA ARG A 28 24.35 15.49 10.55
C ARG A 28 24.82 16.21 11.82
N ALA A 29 24.16 17.31 12.15
CA ALA A 29 24.48 18.10 13.34
C ALA A 29 24.25 17.29 14.63
N THR A 30 23.17 16.57 14.71
CA THR A 30 22.82 15.71 15.84
C THR A 30 23.84 14.58 16.04
N PHE A 31 24.22 13.89 14.97
CA PHE A 31 25.22 12.81 15.05
C PHE A 31 26.58 13.35 15.49
N ARG A 32 27.00 14.50 14.95
CA ARG A 32 28.23 15.17 15.38
C ARG A 32 28.14 15.55 16.87
N SER A 33 27.04 16.17 17.28
CA SER A 33 26.79 16.53 18.68
C SER A 33 26.88 15.32 19.60
N ALA A 34 26.21 14.22 19.28
CA ALA A 34 26.25 13.00 20.08
C ALA A 34 27.67 12.45 20.24
N LEU A 35 28.43 12.37 19.15
CA LEU A 35 29.84 11.94 19.18
C LEU A 35 30.73 12.83 20.06
N ASP A 36 30.54 14.16 20.00
CA ASP A 36 31.29 15.09 20.83
C ASP A 36 30.88 14.96 22.31
N ARG A 37 29.61 14.81 22.60
CA ARG A 37 29.14 14.54 23.98
C ARG A 37 29.72 13.24 24.54
N MET A 38 29.92 12.21 23.74
CA MET A 38 30.58 10.99 24.19
C MET A 38 32.04 11.20 24.61
N LYS A 39 32.74 12.21 24.09
CA LYS A 39 34.08 12.54 24.51
C LYS A 39 34.10 13.25 25.87
N GLU A 40 33.08 14.07 26.14
CA GLU A 40 32.97 14.90 27.34
C GLU A 40 32.31 14.14 28.51
N PHE A 41 31.35 13.25 28.23
CA PHE A 41 30.58 12.50 29.22
C PHE A 41 30.80 10.99 29.01
N PRO A 42 31.71 10.34 29.75
CA PRO A 42 32.09 8.94 29.57
C PRO A 42 30.90 7.97 29.72
N GLU A 43 29.95 8.26 30.61
CA GLU A 43 28.78 7.42 30.87
C GLU A 43 27.70 7.53 29.77
N PHE A 44 27.72 8.59 28.99
CA PHE A 44 26.72 8.87 27.99
C PHE A 44 26.67 7.80 26.90
N LYS A 45 25.49 7.26 26.65
CA LYS A 45 25.13 6.38 25.54
C LYS A 45 24.08 7.04 24.67
N PHE A 46 24.15 6.80 23.37
CA PHE A 46 23.23 7.35 22.40
C PHE A 46 22.52 6.25 21.62
N THR A 47 21.22 6.41 21.41
CA THR A 47 20.35 5.50 20.67
C THR A 47 19.83 6.21 19.42
N SER A 48 19.97 5.60 18.26
CA SER A 48 19.49 6.16 17.00
C SER A 48 18.92 5.08 16.09
N ALA A 49 17.81 5.40 15.44
CA ALA A 49 17.14 4.56 14.46
C ALA A 49 17.42 5.01 13.02
N CYS A 50 16.77 4.34 12.03
CA CYS A 50 16.68 4.73 10.63
C CYS A 50 17.96 4.55 9.80
N ALA A 51 18.00 3.47 9.02
CA ALA A 51 19.14 3.15 8.15
C ALA A 51 19.44 4.28 7.14
N SER A 52 18.42 5.02 6.68
CA SER A 52 18.57 6.14 5.74
C SER A 52 19.50 7.22 6.28
N TYR A 53 19.47 7.52 7.58
CA TYR A 53 20.34 8.53 8.21
C TYR A 53 21.80 8.12 8.12
N TYR A 54 22.10 6.87 8.44
CA TYR A 54 23.46 6.33 8.35
C TYR A 54 23.94 6.27 6.89
N GLN A 55 23.08 5.97 5.92
CA GLN A 55 23.43 5.98 4.50
C GLN A 55 23.77 7.42 4.03
N TRP A 56 23.07 8.42 4.53
CA TRP A 56 23.40 9.82 4.25
C TRP A 56 24.76 10.20 4.81
N ILE A 57 25.04 9.86 6.07
CA ILE A 57 26.34 10.15 6.71
C ILE A 57 27.46 9.35 6.04
N GLU A 58 27.29 8.07 5.76
CA GLU A 58 28.27 7.23 5.06
C GLU A 58 28.71 7.88 3.74
N LYS A 59 27.75 8.44 2.99
CA LYS A 59 28.01 9.07 1.68
C LYS A 59 28.67 10.44 1.82
N MET A 60 28.26 11.24 2.79
CA MET A 60 28.62 12.66 2.88
C MET A 60 29.81 12.91 3.82
N ASP A 61 29.93 12.18 4.93
CA ASP A 61 30.97 12.33 5.95
C ASP A 61 31.49 10.95 6.40
N PRO A 62 32.34 10.30 5.57
CA PRO A 62 32.88 8.98 5.88
C PRO A 62 33.72 8.93 7.18
N GLU A 63 34.33 10.05 7.59
CA GLU A 63 35.10 10.14 8.83
C GLU A 63 34.17 10.06 10.04
N MET A 64 33.05 10.83 10.04
CA MET A 64 32.03 10.73 11.06
C MET A 64 31.41 9.33 11.09
N PHE A 65 31.16 8.74 9.93
CA PHE A 65 30.63 7.38 9.84
C PHE A 65 31.59 6.36 10.48
N ALA A 66 32.90 6.49 10.26
CA ALA A 66 33.90 5.65 10.90
C ALA A 66 33.94 5.84 12.43
N GLU A 67 33.79 7.08 12.92
CA GLU A 67 33.67 7.36 14.35
C GLU A 67 32.42 6.70 14.96
N ILE A 68 31.28 6.78 14.28
CA ILE A 68 30.04 6.08 14.72
C ILE A 68 30.27 4.57 14.82
N LYS A 69 30.92 3.96 13.82
CA LYS A 69 31.25 2.50 13.84
C LYS A 69 32.05 2.14 15.07
N GLU A 70 33.00 2.96 15.44
CA GLU A 70 33.81 2.71 16.65
C GLU A 70 32.97 2.82 17.92
N ARG A 71 32.04 3.81 18.01
CA ARG A 71 31.15 3.94 19.18
C ARG A 71 30.14 2.78 19.26
N VAL A 72 29.69 2.23 18.13
CA VAL A 72 28.85 1.01 18.09
C VAL A 72 29.63 -0.16 18.68
N LYS A 73 30.89 -0.39 18.25
CA LYS A 73 31.74 -1.46 18.80
C LYS A 73 31.97 -1.33 20.32
N GLN A 74 32.09 -0.10 20.81
CA GLN A 74 32.25 0.21 22.24
C GLN A 74 30.95 0.04 23.04
N GLY A 75 29.81 -0.23 22.40
CA GLY A 75 28.49 -0.31 23.05
C GLY A 75 27.98 1.03 23.57
N ARG A 76 28.50 2.13 23.06
CA ARG A 76 28.11 3.49 23.44
C ARG A 76 27.13 4.13 22.44
N TRP A 77 27.01 3.58 21.24
CA TRP A 77 26.02 3.95 20.23
C TRP A 77 25.19 2.72 19.91
N SER A 78 23.89 2.78 20.19
CA SER A 78 22.95 1.70 19.95
C SER A 78 22.16 1.97 18.65
N ILE A 79 22.21 0.99 17.76
CA ILE A 79 21.37 0.98 16.55
C ILE A 79 20.06 0.28 16.90
N VAL A 80 18.95 0.98 16.71
CA VAL A 80 17.58 0.48 16.95
C VAL A 80 16.70 0.71 15.72
N GLY A 81 15.43 0.32 15.79
CA GLY A 81 14.41 0.52 14.78
C GLY A 81 14.34 -0.62 13.79
N GLY A 82 15.48 -1.00 13.19
CA GLY A 82 15.51 -2.05 12.18
C GLY A 82 14.74 -1.70 10.90
N TRP A 83 14.35 -0.42 10.71
CA TRP A 83 13.63 0.11 9.58
C TRP A 83 14.52 1.03 8.72
N PHE A 84 14.20 1.10 7.42
CA PHE A 84 14.84 2.09 6.54
C PHE A 84 14.61 3.52 7.03
N LEU A 85 13.35 3.80 7.41
CA LEU A 85 12.93 5.02 8.09
C LEU A 85 11.80 4.63 9.05
N GLN A 86 11.47 5.44 10.08
CA GLN A 86 10.33 5.15 10.97
C GLN A 86 9.00 5.34 10.22
N PRO A 87 8.34 4.26 9.76
CA PRO A 87 7.15 4.38 8.95
C PRO A 87 5.91 4.75 9.77
N ASP A 88 4.89 5.26 9.09
CA ASP A 88 3.52 5.05 9.50
C ASP A 88 3.27 3.55 9.68
N CYS A 89 2.63 3.16 10.77
CA CYS A 89 2.47 1.74 11.12
C CYS A 89 1.08 1.16 10.80
N ASN A 90 0.27 1.88 10.01
CA ASN A 90 -1.06 1.45 9.56
C ASN A 90 -1.19 1.38 8.04
N ILE A 91 -0.67 2.38 7.32
CA ILE A 91 -0.94 2.61 5.89
C ILE A 91 -0.06 1.77 4.96
N PRO A 92 1.27 1.63 5.17
CA PRO A 92 2.12 0.83 4.30
C PRO A 92 1.64 -0.62 4.19
N CYS A 93 1.75 -1.22 3.00
CA CYS A 93 1.41 -2.62 2.80
C CYS A 93 2.44 -3.54 3.48
N GLY A 94 2.11 -4.83 3.63
CA GLY A 94 3.00 -5.81 4.27
C GLY A 94 4.38 -5.88 3.62
N GLU A 95 4.43 -5.83 2.28
CA GLU A 95 5.70 -5.85 1.55
C GLU A 95 6.56 -4.62 1.81
N SER A 96 5.96 -3.45 2.01
CA SER A 96 6.71 -2.26 2.43
C SER A 96 7.41 -2.46 3.77
N PHE A 97 6.73 -3.02 4.78
CA PHE A 97 7.37 -3.35 6.05
C PHE A 97 8.49 -4.39 5.87
N ALA A 98 8.26 -5.41 5.03
CA ALA A 98 9.31 -6.38 4.72
C ALA A 98 10.53 -5.69 4.09
N ARG A 99 10.35 -4.74 3.15
CA ARG A 99 11.45 -3.98 2.54
C ARG A 99 12.11 -3.01 3.53
N HIS A 100 11.35 -2.38 4.43
CA HIS A 100 11.92 -1.60 5.51
C HIS A 100 12.91 -2.41 6.35
N GLY A 101 12.50 -3.60 6.79
CA GLY A 101 13.35 -4.51 7.54
C GLY A 101 14.55 -5.01 6.73
N LEU A 102 14.28 -5.51 5.52
CA LEU A 102 15.28 -6.10 4.63
C LEU A 102 16.44 -5.14 4.32
N LEU A 103 16.11 -3.93 3.84
CA LEU A 103 17.12 -2.94 3.41
C LEU A 103 17.89 -2.36 4.59
N SER A 104 17.29 -2.26 5.78
CA SER A 104 17.98 -1.71 6.94
C SER A 104 18.82 -2.75 7.67
N GLN A 105 18.28 -3.92 7.99
CA GLN A 105 18.99 -4.93 8.78
C GLN A 105 20.19 -5.49 8.03
N ARG A 106 20.07 -5.71 6.71
CA ARG A 106 21.22 -6.11 5.88
C ARG A 106 22.27 -5.00 5.83
N TYR A 107 21.88 -3.74 5.71
CA TYR A 107 22.80 -2.61 5.77
C TYR A 107 23.53 -2.54 7.11
N PHE A 108 22.82 -2.67 8.22
CA PHE A 108 23.43 -2.64 9.55
C PHE A 108 24.38 -3.82 9.76
N GLN A 109 24.01 -5.01 9.35
CA GLN A 109 24.88 -6.17 9.41
C GLN A 109 26.15 -5.99 8.57
N GLU A 110 26.02 -5.46 7.34
CA GLU A 110 27.18 -5.22 6.44
C GLU A 110 28.11 -4.16 6.98
N LYS A 111 27.55 -3.02 7.44
CA LYS A 111 28.37 -1.85 7.80
C LYS A 111 28.86 -1.85 9.24
N PHE A 112 28.10 -2.39 10.17
CA PHE A 112 28.38 -2.33 11.60
C PHE A 112 28.62 -3.71 12.23
N GLY A 113 28.29 -4.81 11.55
CA GLY A 113 28.37 -6.17 12.08
C GLY A 113 27.31 -6.50 13.12
N VAL A 114 26.23 -5.71 13.18
CA VAL A 114 25.11 -5.87 14.13
C VAL A 114 23.78 -5.73 13.41
N THR A 115 22.72 -6.27 14.03
CA THR A 115 21.33 -6.01 13.63
C THR A 115 20.60 -5.35 14.79
N ALA A 116 19.62 -4.48 14.49
CA ALA A 116 18.72 -3.94 15.50
C ALA A 116 17.85 -5.07 16.07
N LYS A 117 17.81 -5.19 17.40
CA LYS A 117 16.98 -6.16 18.12
C LYS A 117 15.69 -5.54 18.62
N THR A 118 15.63 -4.22 18.68
CA THR A 118 14.51 -3.44 19.17
C THR A 118 13.93 -2.61 18.04
N GLY A 119 12.67 -2.89 17.65
CA GLY A 119 11.86 -2.00 16.81
C GLY A 119 11.60 -0.69 17.55
N TYR A 120 11.64 0.43 16.85
CA TYR A 120 11.65 1.76 17.50
C TYR A 120 10.78 2.74 16.70
N ASN A 121 9.54 2.96 17.18
CA ASN A 121 8.54 3.82 16.56
C ASN A 121 7.94 4.75 17.60
N VAL A 122 8.77 5.67 18.13
CA VAL A 122 8.41 6.48 19.28
C VAL A 122 7.38 7.55 18.98
N ASP A 123 7.20 7.91 17.72
CA ASP A 123 6.24 8.96 17.32
C ASP A 123 5.20 8.52 16.29
N SER A 124 5.21 7.29 15.79
CA SER A 124 4.16 6.78 14.88
C SER A 124 2.79 6.76 15.54
N PHE A 125 1.73 7.05 14.76
CA PHE A 125 0.39 7.42 15.26
C PHE A 125 -0.58 6.25 15.42
N GLY A 126 -0.09 5.11 15.86
CA GLY A 126 -0.82 3.85 16.02
C GLY A 126 -0.14 2.73 15.25
N HIS A 127 -0.46 1.47 15.61
CA HIS A 127 0.28 0.31 15.15
C HIS A 127 -0.67 -0.85 14.84
N ASN A 128 -0.61 -1.39 13.61
CA ASN A 128 -1.46 -2.49 13.19
C ASN A 128 -1.11 -3.82 13.88
N ALA A 129 -2.10 -4.71 13.97
CA ALA A 129 -2.01 -5.98 14.70
C ALA A 129 -1.01 -6.99 14.08
N GLY A 130 -0.56 -6.82 12.85
CA GLY A 130 0.40 -7.71 12.18
C GLY A 130 1.87 -7.41 12.54
N LEU A 131 2.15 -6.25 13.15
CA LEU A 131 3.53 -5.83 13.42
C LEU A 131 4.33 -6.78 14.30
N PRO A 132 3.81 -7.43 15.36
CA PRO A 132 4.63 -8.37 16.14
C PRO A 132 5.24 -9.50 15.30
N GLN A 133 4.49 -10.06 14.38
CA GLN A 133 5.02 -11.10 13.48
C GLN A 133 6.05 -10.52 12.50
N ILE A 134 5.78 -9.35 11.92
CA ILE A 134 6.70 -8.65 11.01
C ILE A 134 8.03 -8.34 11.71
N LEU A 135 7.97 -7.83 12.95
CA LEU A 135 9.15 -7.56 13.78
C LEU A 135 9.97 -8.84 14.02
N LYS A 136 9.31 -9.89 14.49
CA LYS A 136 9.97 -11.20 14.75
C LYS A 136 10.65 -11.74 13.49
N LYS A 137 9.94 -11.78 12.38
CA LYS A 137 10.47 -12.28 11.10
C LYS A 137 11.52 -11.33 10.48
N SER A 138 11.62 -10.08 10.99
CA SER A 138 12.69 -9.11 10.67
C SER A 138 13.84 -9.12 11.69
N GLY A 139 13.90 -10.09 12.59
CA GLY A 139 14.99 -10.28 13.55
C GLY A 139 14.92 -9.36 14.78
N MET A 140 13.77 -8.76 15.07
CA MET A 140 13.52 -7.89 16.21
C MET A 140 12.62 -8.59 17.24
N ASP A 141 13.11 -8.67 18.48
CA ASP A 141 12.43 -9.33 19.60
C ASP A 141 11.73 -8.34 20.55
N ASN A 142 12.04 -7.07 20.40
CA ASN A 142 11.55 -6.00 21.28
C ASN A 142 10.95 -4.86 20.47
N TYR A 143 10.08 -4.07 21.10
CA TYR A 143 9.43 -2.91 20.49
C TYR A 143 9.31 -1.74 21.46
N VAL A 144 9.65 -0.53 21.02
CA VAL A 144 9.49 0.70 21.80
C VAL A 144 8.60 1.65 21.03
N PHE A 145 7.58 2.18 21.70
CA PHE A 145 6.63 3.15 21.14
C PHE A 145 6.12 4.09 22.25
N MET A 146 5.50 5.21 21.86
CA MET A 146 4.87 6.14 22.79
C MET A 146 3.36 6.29 22.56
N ARG A 147 2.95 6.32 21.31
CA ARG A 147 1.55 6.57 20.88
C ARG A 147 0.86 5.28 20.42
N PRO A 148 -0.36 4.98 20.82
CA PRO A 148 -1.22 5.76 21.72
C PRO A 148 -0.75 5.73 23.18
N SER A 149 -1.05 6.80 23.91
CA SER A 149 -0.78 6.89 25.35
C SER A 149 -1.68 5.94 26.16
N VAL A 150 -1.42 5.88 27.46
CA VAL A 150 -2.28 5.12 28.41
C VAL A 150 -3.71 5.65 28.39
N GLU A 151 -3.86 6.98 28.39
CA GLU A 151 -5.17 7.66 28.43
C GLU A 151 -5.95 7.43 27.12
N GLU A 152 -5.27 7.45 25.97
CA GLU A 152 -5.90 7.24 24.66
C GLU A 152 -6.38 5.80 24.48
N GLN A 153 -5.63 4.82 24.97
CA GLN A 153 -5.96 3.41 24.80
C GLN A 153 -6.75 2.81 25.97
N GLY A 154 -6.73 3.48 27.14
CA GLY A 154 -7.38 2.97 28.35
C GLY A 154 -6.74 1.70 28.92
N ARG A 155 -5.44 1.50 28.69
CA ARG A 155 -4.65 0.35 29.16
C ARG A 155 -3.42 0.81 29.88
N GLU A 156 -3.23 0.36 31.14
CA GLU A 156 -2.20 0.85 32.06
C GLU A 156 -0.83 0.16 31.92
N GLU A 157 -0.70 -0.84 31.03
CA GLU A 157 0.52 -1.59 30.86
C GLU A 157 1.56 -0.79 30.06
N GLU A 158 2.71 -0.49 30.66
CA GLU A 158 3.87 0.07 29.97
C GLU A 158 4.80 -1.03 29.43
N VAL A 159 4.84 -2.20 30.08
CA VAL A 159 5.71 -3.33 29.73
C VAL A 159 4.86 -4.57 29.55
N PHE A 160 4.88 -5.17 28.35
CA PHE A 160 4.04 -6.31 28.04
C PHE A 160 4.59 -7.11 26.85
N TYR A 161 4.08 -8.33 26.67
CA TYR A 161 4.19 -9.01 25.39
C TYR A 161 3.08 -8.54 24.46
N TRP A 162 3.49 -8.04 23.31
CA TRP A 162 2.53 -7.73 22.24
C TRP A 162 2.45 -8.91 21.28
N GLU A 163 1.25 -9.46 21.08
CA GLU A 163 0.99 -10.69 20.35
C GLU A 163 0.13 -10.43 19.11
N SER A 164 0.59 -10.90 17.94
CA SER A 164 -0.18 -10.92 16.69
C SER A 164 -1.02 -12.20 16.56
N ALA A 165 -1.86 -12.23 15.51
CA ALA A 165 -2.84 -13.30 15.30
C ALA A 165 -2.22 -14.70 15.11
N ASP A 166 -1.00 -14.78 14.60
CA ASP A 166 -0.23 -16.04 14.43
C ASP A 166 0.38 -16.55 15.76
N GLY A 167 0.29 -15.78 16.84
CA GLY A 167 0.91 -16.08 18.13
C GLY A 167 2.35 -15.56 18.29
N SER A 168 2.91 -14.87 17.30
CA SER A 168 4.21 -14.21 17.43
C SER A 168 4.17 -13.12 18.48
N ARG A 169 5.21 -13.05 19.33
CA ARG A 169 5.30 -12.09 20.45
C ARG A 169 6.60 -11.31 20.41
N VAL A 170 6.49 -10.01 20.70
CA VAL A 170 7.61 -9.13 21.03
C VAL A 170 7.45 -8.55 22.41
N LYS A 171 8.55 -8.30 23.14
CA LYS A 171 8.50 -7.53 24.37
C LYS A 171 8.30 -6.07 24.01
N ALA A 172 7.21 -5.47 24.43
CA ALA A 172 6.87 -4.08 24.12
C ALA A 172 7.08 -3.18 25.34
N TYR A 173 7.56 -1.98 25.08
CA TYR A 173 7.67 -0.91 26.06
C TYR A 173 6.94 0.32 25.54
N ARG A 174 5.86 0.72 26.23
CA ARG A 174 5.20 2.01 26.00
C ARG A 174 5.90 3.05 26.85
N ILE A 175 6.42 4.11 26.23
CA ILE A 175 7.02 5.23 26.92
C ILE A 175 5.92 5.96 27.69
N PRO A 176 6.00 6.04 29.05
CA PRO A 176 4.88 6.53 29.83
C PRO A 176 4.73 8.05 29.81
N GLU A 177 5.80 8.78 29.53
CA GLU A 177 5.80 10.24 29.56
C GLU A 177 6.23 10.81 28.18
N LEU A 178 7.49 11.08 28.00
CA LEU A 178 8.04 11.70 26.81
C LEU A 178 9.27 10.92 26.29
N TYR A 179 9.42 10.79 24.99
CA TYR A 179 10.65 10.27 24.39
C TYR A 179 11.79 11.30 24.39
N ASN A 180 11.55 12.56 24.81
CA ASN A 180 12.48 13.68 24.72
C ASN A 180 12.53 14.51 26.00
N ILE A 181 12.66 13.86 27.18
CA ILE A 181 12.84 14.57 28.44
C ILE A 181 14.05 15.49 28.35
N ASP A 182 13.83 16.79 28.52
CA ASP A 182 14.85 17.84 28.49
C ASP A 182 15.25 18.35 29.88
N ALA A 183 16.19 19.32 29.93
CA ALA A 183 16.68 19.90 31.17
C ALA A 183 15.61 20.61 32.03
N GLY A 184 14.47 20.99 31.45
CA GLY A 184 13.37 21.63 32.18
C GLY A 184 12.39 20.64 32.78
N ARG A 185 12.48 19.37 32.37
CA ARG A 185 11.49 18.29 32.73
C ARG A 185 12.13 17.09 33.44
N LEU A 186 13.28 17.25 34.05
CA LEU A 186 14.03 16.20 34.75
C LEU A 186 13.28 15.59 35.95
N SER A 187 12.27 16.28 36.51
CA SER A 187 11.37 15.70 37.54
C SER A 187 10.66 14.43 37.07
N LEU A 188 10.33 14.33 35.79
CA LEU A 188 9.70 13.14 35.19
C LEU A 188 10.52 11.87 35.42
N ILE A 189 11.87 11.95 35.49
CA ILE A 189 12.72 10.79 35.82
C ILE A 189 12.43 10.27 37.22
N GLY A 190 12.15 11.17 38.18
CA GLY A 190 11.73 10.80 39.53
C GLY A 190 10.35 10.16 39.58
N GLU A 191 9.44 10.63 38.77
CA GLU A 191 8.07 10.06 38.61
C GLU A 191 8.15 8.66 38.00
N ILE A 192 8.96 8.47 36.95
CA ILE A 192 9.22 7.15 36.34
C ILE A 192 9.85 6.21 37.36
N LYS A 193 10.80 6.68 38.20
CA LYS A 193 11.39 5.88 39.26
C LYS A 193 10.36 5.46 40.31
N SER A 194 9.48 6.37 40.73
CA SER A 194 8.40 6.05 41.68
C SER A 194 7.44 4.99 41.12
N ARG A 195 7.12 5.10 39.83
CA ARG A 195 6.29 4.12 39.09
C ARG A 195 6.99 2.76 38.99
N ALA A 196 8.30 2.75 38.64
CA ALA A 196 9.10 1.53 38.61
C ALA A 196 9.12 0.79 39.94
N ASP A 197 9.29 1.53 41.06
CA ASP A 197 9.28 0.96 42.41
C ASP A 197 7.88 0.44 42.83
N GLN A 198 6.81 1.13 42.44
CA GLN A 198 5.44 0.71 42.71
C GLN A 198 5.07 -0.60 42.00
N LYS A 199 5.52 -0.74 40.74
CA LYS A 199 5.27 -1.93 39.91
C LYS A 199 6.32 -3.03 40.08
N ASP A 200 7.40 -2.80 40.83
CA ASP A 200 8.55 -3.70 41.03
C ASP A 200 9.12 -4.20 39.69
N ILE A 201 9.20 -3.29 38.70
CA ILE A 201 9.75 -3.57 37.37
C ILE A 201 10.67 -2.43 36.93
N ASP A 202 11.83 -2.77 36.32
CA ASP A 202 12.71 -1.78 35.73
C ASP A 202 12.01 -1.02 34.61
N MET A 203 12.25 0.29 34.48
CA MET A 203 11.64 1.13 33.45
C MET A 203 12.70 1.92 32.68
N MET A 204 12.35 2.37 31.47
CA MET A 204 13.19 3.27 30.68
C MET A 204 12.71 4.71 30.82
N ALA A 205 13.66 5.65 30.93
CA ALA A 205 13.43 7.08 30.83
C ALA A 205 14.21 7.63 29.62
N PHE A 206 13.50 8.12 28.64
CA PHE A 206 14.08 8.64 27.40
C PHE A 206 14.37 10.13 27.54
N TYR A 207 15.61 10.51 27.31
CA TYR A 207 16.04 11.89 27.40
C TYR A 207 16.78 12.35 26.13
N GLY A 208 16.60 13.61 25.79
CA GLY A 208 17.25 14.19 24.61
C GLY A 208 16.42 15.30 23.96
N VAL A 209 16.47 15.37 22.64
CA VAL A 209 15.72 16.34 21.85
C VAL A 209 14.90 15.59 20.82
N GLY A 210 13.66 16.02 20.61
CA GLY A 210 12.75 15.44 19.60
C GLY A 210 12.60 16.35 18.38
N ASN A 211 12.01 15.82 17.34
CA ASN A 211 11.59 16.47 16.10
C ASN A 211 12.76 17.06 15.30
N HIS A 212 13.30 18.18 15.70
CA HIS A 212 14.40 18.87 15.04
C HIS A 212 15.78 18.28 15.39
N GLY A 213 15.92 17.50 16.47
CA GLY A 213 17.20 16.93 16.89
C GLY A 213 18.12 17.92 17.60
N GLY A 214 19.44 17.70 17.51
CA GLY A 214 20.48 18.56 18.11
C GLY A 214 20.95 18.17 19.52
N GLY A 215 20.36 17.15 20.11
CA GLY A 215 20.66 16.75 21.50
C GLY A 215 21.13 15.29 21.63
N PRO A 216 21.39 14.83 22.87
CA PRO A 216 21.21 15.56 24.16
C PRO A 216 22.13 16.74 24.32
N THR A 217 21.65 17.79 24.98
CA THR A 217 22.43 19.02 25.23
C THR A 217 23.44 18.85 26.38
N ILE A 218 24.50 19.63 26.38
CA ILE A 218 25.50 19.66 27.48
C ILE A 218 24.79 19.94 28.81
N ARG A 219 23.90 20.94 28.85
CA ARG A 219 23.13 21.31 30.04
C ARG A 219 22.34 20.13 30.59
N LEU A 220 21.67 19.38 29.74
CA LEU A 220 20.89 18.20 30.13
C LEU A 220 21.81 17.15 30.75
N LEU A 221 22.89 16.76 30.09
CA LEU A 221 23.85 15.75 30.59
C LEU A 221 24.50 16.16 31.90
N ASP A 222 24.90 17.43 32.06
CA ASP A 222 25.47 17.97 33.31
C ASP A 222 24.44 17.90 34.47
N GLN A 223 23.19 18.26 34.21
CA GLN A 223 22.14 18.19 35.23
C GLN A 223 21.76 16.75 35.58
N MET A 224 21.73 15.86 34.60
CA MET A 224 21.46 14.41 34.85
C MET A 224 22.53 13.79 35.75
N GLY A 225 23.82 14.13 35.54
CA GLY A 225 24.92 13.70 36.43
C GLY A 225 24.77 14.18 37.89
N LYS A 226 23.93 15.17 38.16
CA LYS A 226 23.67 15.75 39.48
C LYS A 226 22.35 15.28 40.10
N LEU A 227 21.55 14.48 39.39
CA LEU A 227 20.28 13.95 39.91
C LEU A 227 20.51 13.05 41.14
N LYS A 228 19.75 13.30 42.20
CA LYS A 228 19.76 12.47 43.41
C LYS A 228 18.64 11.45 43.46
N VAL A 229 18.37 10.85 42.31
CA VAL A 229 17.41 9.74 42.18
C VAL A 229 18.20 8.43 42.24
N PRO A 230 17.86 7.48 43.13
CA PRO A 230 18.61 6.23 43.23
C PRO A 230 18.36 5.30 42.07
N ASP A 231 19.27 4.34 41.85
CA ASP A 231 19.15 3.24 40.89
C ASP A 231 18.99 3.70 39.42
N LEU A 232 19.57 4.86 39.07
CA LEU A 232 19.66 5.31 37.69
C LEU A 232 20.84 4.65 36.96
N VAL A 233 20.65 4.15 35.75
CA VAL A 233 21.66 3.48 34.93
C VAL A 233 21.68 4.03 33.53
N TYR A 234 22.80 4.56 33.04
CA TYR A 234 22.96 4.88 31.61
C TYR A 234 22.94 3.61 30.77
N SER A 235 21.97 3.48 29.91
CA SER A 235 21.62 2.27 29.22
C SER A 235 21.23 2.47 27.75
N VAL A 236 20.92 1.38 27.09
CA VAL A 236 20.31 1.31 25.76
C VAL A 236 19.13 0.35 25.78
N PRO A 237 18.15 0.44 24.86
CA PRO A 237 16.95 -0.40 24.89
C PRO A 237 17.25 -1.90 24.99
N ASP A 238 18.21 -2.42 24.24
CA ASP A 238 18.56 -3.84 24.25
C ASP A 238 19.04 -4.32 25.63
N GLN A 239 19.78 -3.47 26.37
CA GLN A 239 20.23 -3.79 27.75
C GLN A 239 19.05 -3.83 28.72
N TYR A 240 18.08 -2.94 28.55
CA TYR A 240 16.86 -2.97 29.34
C TYR A 240 16.05 -4.24 29.11
N PHE A 241 15.77 -4.57 27.84
CA PHE A 241 15.00 -5.77 27.50
C PHE A 241 15.70 -7.09 27.91
N ALA A 242 17.02 -7.12 27.90
CA ALA A 242 17.78 -8.26 28.43
C ALA A 242 17.54 -8.46 29.93
N GLY A 243 17.32 -7.37 30.69
CA GLY A 243 16.97 -7.42 32.12
C GLY A 243 15.57 -7.95 32.42
N LEU A 244 14.71 -8.07 31.40
CA LEU A 244 13.35 -8.64 31.50
C LEU A 244 13.29 -10.13 31.20
N GLU A 245 14.41 -10.76 30.91
CA GLU A 245 14.44 -12.20 30.59
C GLU A 245 13.94 -13.02 31.77
N GLY A 246 12.99 -13.94 31.52
CA GLY A 246 12.39 -14.79 32.55
C GLY A 246 11.35 -14.10 33.45
N LYS A 247 11.04 -12.81 33.24
CA LYS A 247 9.95 -12.14 33.96
C LYS A 247 8.61 -12.47 33.31
N GLU A 248 7.59 -12.67 34.12
CA GLU A 248 6.21 -12.77 33.66
C GLU A 248 5.70 -11.37 33.31
N LEU A 249 5.24 -11.20 32.08
CA LEU A 249 4.67 -9.96 31.55
C LEU A 249 3.25 -10.21 31.08
N PRO A 250 2.34 -9.23 31.20
CA PRO A 250 1.01 -9.31 30.61
C PRO A 250 1.11 -9.47 29.07
N VAL A 251 0.08 -10.06 28.47
CA VAL A 251 0.00 -10.26 27.02
C VAL A 251 -1.12 -9.40 26.47
N LEU A 252 -0.78 -8.46 25.60
CA LEU A 252 -1.75 -7.66 24.84
C LEU A 252 -1.82 -8.18 23.40
N LYS A 253 -3.04 -8.37 22.91
CA LYS A 253 -3.34 -8.84 21.55
C LYS A 253 -3.98 -7.75 20.71
N GLY A 254 -3.80 -7.86 19.42
CA GLY A 254 -4.42 -6.96 18.45
C GLY A 254 -3.61 -5.69 18.21
N GLU A 255 -4.29 -4.67 17.73
CA GLU A 255 -3.67 -3.39 17.36
C GLU A 255 -3.49 -2.44 18.56
N LEU A 256 -2.54 -1.52 18.42
CA LEU A 256 -2.35 -0.43 19.38
C LEU A 256 -2.83 0.87 18.72
N GLN A 257 -4.10 1.22 18.98
CA GLN A 257 -4.82 2.36 18.41
C GLN A 257 -5.56 3.10 19.54
N HIS A 258 -6.01 4.34 19.39
CA HIS A 258 -5.86 5.30 18.30
C HIS A 258 -5.13 6.52 18.84
N HIS A 259 -4.40 7.27 17.99
CA HIS A 259 -3.81 8.55 18.40
C HIS A 259 -4.28 9.68 17.47
N ALA A 260 -4.05 9.58 16.20
CA ALA A 260 -4.29 10.63 15.19
C ALA A 260 -5.18 10.08 14.06
N ARG A 261 -6.47 9.99 14.29
CA ARG A 261 -7.44 9.39 13.36
C ARG A 261 -7.53 10.11 12.02
N GLY A 262 -7.24 11.42 12.00
CA GLY A 262 -7.18 12.20 10.77
C GLY A 262 -6.07 11.79 9.81
N CYS A 263 -4.98 11.22 10.33
CA CYS A 263 -3.84 10.81 9.53
C CYS A 263 -4.14 9.64 8.60
N TYR A 264 -5.20 8.85 8.82
CA TYR A 264 -5.58 7.77 7.92
C TYR A 264 -6.04 8.28 6.55
N SER A 265 -6.54 9.51 6.46
CA SER A 265 -7.13 10.07 5.25
C SER A 265 -6.61 11.45 4.82
N ALA A 266 -5.82 12.15 5.64
CA ALA A 266 -5.25 13.44 5.27
C ALA A 266 -4.28 13.34 4.08
N CYS A 267 -4.33 14.30 3.17
CA CYS A 267 -3.51 14.39 1.96
C CYS A 267 -3.67 13.16 1.03
N SER A 268 -4.79 13.08 0.32
CA SER A 268 -5.13 11.96 -0.58
C SER A 268 -4.05 11.67 -1.61
N PHE A 269 -3.28 12.69 -2.04
CA PHE A 269 -2.18 12.56 -2.99
C PHE A 269 -1.13 11.52 -2.54
N VAL A 270 -0.62 11.62 -1.30
CA VAL A 270 0.44 10.69 -0.84
C VAL A 270 -0.10 9.28 -0.68
N LYS A 271 -1.35 9.12 -0.25
CA LYS A 271 -2.02 7.82 -0.08
C LYS A 271 -2.17 7.09 -1.41
N THR A 272 -2.72 7.78 -2.41
CA THR A 272 -2.92 7.23 -3.76
C THR A 272 -1.57 6.94 -4.43
N SER A 273 -0.59 7.86 -4.31
CA SER A 273 0.74 7.66 -4.87
C SER A 273 1.47 6.49 -4.24
N ASN A 274 1.38 6.34 -2.91
CA ASN A 274 1.95 5.19 -2.20
C ASN A 274 1.38 3.87 -2.72
N ARG A 275 0.05 3.73 -2.77
CA ARG A 275 -0.61 2.51 -3.26
C ARG A 275 -0.20 2.18 -4.70
N LYS A 276 -0.18 3.17 -5.58
CA LYS A 276 0.26 2.99 -6.98
C LYS A 276 1.71 2.51 -7.04
N CYS A 277 2.63 3.17 -6.31
CA CYS A 277 4.03 2.79 -6.32
C CYS A 277 4.25 1.39 -5.75
N GLU A 278 3.62 1.03 -4.62
CA GLU A 278 3.68 -0.32 -4.06
C GLU A 278 3.24 -1.37 -5.09
N SER A 279 2.06 -1.19 -5.68
CA SER A 279 1.49 -2.14 -6.64
C SER A 279 2.34 -2.28 -7.90
N HIS A 280 2.87 -1.17 -8.43
CA HIS A 280 3.70 -1.18 -9.63
C HIS A 280 5.08 -1.81 -9.39
N LEU A 281 5.69 -1.58 -8.22
CA LEU A 281 6.96 -2.22 -7.87
C LEU A 281 6.81 -3.73 -7.69
N LEU A 282 5.74 -4.19 -7.03
CA LEU A 282 5.45 -5.61 -6.88
C LEU A 282 5.18 -6.29 -8.23
N ALA A 283 4.50 -5.61 -9.15
CA ALA A 283 4.30 -6.09 -10.50
C ALA A 283 5.62 -6.09 -11.31
N ALA A 284 6.44 -5.04 -11.20
CA ALA A 284 7.73 -4.95 -11.86
C ALA A 284 8.68 -6.07 -11.43
N GLU A 285 8.71 -6.42 -10.14
CA GLU A 285 9.48 -7.55 -9.63
C GLU A 285 9.01 -8.88 -10.25
N LYS A 286 7.70 -9.12 -10.28
CA LYS A 286 7.10 -10.34 -10.87
C LYS A 286 7.39 -10.44 -12.37
N PHE A 287 7.15 -9.39 -13.14
CA PHE A 287 7.44 -9.37 -14.57
C PHE A 287 8.95 -9.50 -14.86
N ALA A 288 9.81 -8.88 -14.07
CA ALA A 288 11.25 -9.04 -14.21
C ALA A 288 11.71 -10.49 -13.93
N MET A 289 11.05 -11.19 -12.99
CA MET A 289 11.30 -12.61 -12.73
C MET A 289 10.78 -13.50 -13.85
N MET A 290 9.60 -13.23 -14.40
CA MET A 290 9.08 -13.92 -15.59
C MET A 290 10.03 -13.77 -16.78
N ALA A 291 10.45 -12.53 -17.07
CA ALA A 291 11.38 -12.25 -18.16
C ALA A 291 12.74 -12.92 -17.94
N ARG A 292 13.28 -12.88 -16.72
CA ARG A 292 14.52 -13.60 -16.38
C ARG A 292 14.39 -15.11 -16.63
N HIS A 293 13.26 -15.71 -16.24
CA HIS A 293 13.01 -17.13 -16.43
C HIS A 293 12.89 -17.50 -17.92
N LEU A 294 12.04 -16.79 -18.64
CA LEU A 294 11.69 -17.14 -20.01
C LEU A 294 12.74 -16.72 -21.07
N THR A 295 13.50 -15.66 -20.82
CA THR A 295 14.40 -15.06 -21.82
C THR A 295 15.85 -14.94 -21.35
N GLY A 296 16.13 -15.14 -20.06
CA GLY A 296 17.46 -15.00 -19.49
C GLY A 296 17.90 -13.54 -19.28
N ILE A 297 17.03 -12.54 -19.47
CA ILE A 297 17.36 -11.12 -19.22
C ILE A 297 17.74 -10.90 -17.76
N ARG A 298 18.64 -9.96 -17.53
CA ARG A 298 19.11 -9.66 -16.18
C ARG A 298 18.04 -8.95 -15.36
N TYR A 299 17.79 -9.44 -14.13
CA TYR A 299 16.90 -8.77 -13.15
C TYR A 299 17.45 -7.40 -12.73
N PRO A 300 16.64 -6.33 -12.74
CA PRO A 300 17.09 -4.94 -12.52
C PRO A 300 17.20 -4.55 -11.04
N LYS A 301 17.88 -5.39 -10.22
CA LYS A 301 17.92 -5.28 -8.75
C LYS A 301 18.20 -3.87 -8.23
N LYS A 302 19.26 -3.21 -8.72
CA LYS A 302 19.66 -1.88 -8.22
C LYS A 302 18.63 -0.78 -8.51
N LYS A 303 17.94 -0.87 -9.65
CA LYS A 303 16.89 0.11 -10.00
C LYS A 303 15.66 -0.06 -9.13
N LEU A 304 15.22 -1.31 -8.94
CA LEU A 304 14.08 -1.62 -8.06
C LEU A 304 14.39 -1.29 -6.59
N GLU A 305 15.61 -1.57 -6.11
CA GLU A 305 16.05 -1.16 -4.77
C GLU A 305 16.00 0.37 -4.59
N LYS A 306 16.45 1.14 -5.60
CA LYS A 306 16.36 2.61 -5.57
C LYS A 306 14.90 3.07 -5.48
N ALA A 307 14.05 2.50 -6.30
CA ALA A 307 12.62 2.85 -6.33
C ALA A 307 11.92 2.47 -5.01
N TRP A 308 12.22 1.31 -4.44
CA TRP A 308 11.75 0.95 -3.09
C TRP A 308 12.21 1.95 -2.04
N LYS A 309 13.48 2.37 -2.02
CA LYS A 309 13.99 3.37 -1.07
C LYS A 309 13.23 4.70 -1.15
N ASN A 310 12.82 5.14 -2.33
CA ASN A 310 12.00 6.33 -2.50
C ASN A 310 10.61 6.17 -1.84
N VAL A 311 9.96 5.02 -2.05
CA VAL A 311 8.66 4.71 -1.43
C VAL A 311 8.81 4.67 0.09
N LEU A 312 9.79 3.90 0.60
CA LEU A 312 10.03 3.75 2.03
C LEU A 312 10.38 5.08 2.72
N PHE A 313 11.04 6.01 2.03
CA PHE A 313 11.27 7.35 2.55
C PHE A 313 9.97 8.12 2.71
N ASN A 314 9.09 8.08 1.70
CA ASN A 314 7.79 8.75 1.74
C ASN A 314 6.78 8.07 2.69
N GLN A 315 7.07 6.87 3.19
CA GLN A 315 6.29 6.21 4.23
C GLN A 315 6.62 6.68 5.65
N PHE A 316 7.53 7.66 5.79
CA PHE A 316 7.76 8.35 7.05
C PHE A 316 6.42 8.85 7.63
N HIS A 317 6.25 8.71 8.96
CA HIS A 317 4.93 8.90 9.57
C HIS A 317 4.33 10.31 9.35
N ASP A 318 5.13 11.38 9.24
CA ASP A 318 4.61 12.71 8.96
C ASP A 318 4.25 12.92 7.47
N ILE A 319 4.96 12.29 6.53
CA ILE A 319 4.57 12.31 5.12
C ILE A 319 3.33 11.45 4.92
N MET A 320 3.39 10.18 5.33
CA MET A 320 2.30 9.25 5.14
C MET A 320 1.06 9.63 5.94
N GLY A 321 1.24 10.19 7.14
CA GLY A 321 0.17 10.74 7.97
C GLY A 321 -0.56 11.95 7.35
N GLY A 322 0.02 12.58 6.34
CA GLY A 322 -0.58 13.76 5.73
C GLY A 322 -0.39 15.04 6.54
N CYS A 323 0.54 15.08 7.50
CA CYS A 323 0.65 16.13 8.51
C CYS A 323 1.88 17.05 8.36
N SER A 324 2.53 17.03 7.19
CA SER A 324 3.65 17.91 6.84
C SER A 324 3.20 19.17 6.10
N ILE A 325 4.15 20.09 5.92
CA ILE A 325 3.95 21.29 5.11
C ILE A 325 3.83 20.95 3.61
N ARG A 326 3.15 21.79 2.84
CA ARG A 326 2.96 21.58 1.40
C ARG A 326 4.26 21.35 0.61
N PRO A 327 5.38 22.09 0.82
CA PRO A 327 6.62 21.84 0.11
C PRO A 327 7.22 20.43 0.35
N ALA A 328 6.95 19.80 1.48
CA ALA A 328 7.36 18.42 1.75
C ALA A 328 6.63 17.42 0.83
N TYR A 329 5.36 17.69 0.49
CA TYR A 329 4.59 16.87 -0.46
C TYR A 329 5.01 17.10 -1.91
N GLU A 330 5.52 18.28 -2.26
CA GLU A 330 6.16 18.53 -3.57
C GLU A 330 7.40 17.64 -3.72
N ASP A 331 8.25 17.56 -2.70
CA ASP A 331 9.41 16.67 -2.67
C ASP A 331 9.00 15.18 -2.72
N ALA A 332 7.96 14.80 -1.97
CA ALA A 332 7.42 13.44 -2.03
C ALA A 332 6.93 13.08 -3.44
N GLY A 333 6.32 14.04 -4.15
CA GLY A 333 5.89 13.90 -5.53
C GLY A 333 7.04 13.58 -6.48
N TYR A 334 8.21 14.19 -6.30
CA TYR A 334 9.40 13.87 -7.11
C TYR A 334 9.87 12.43 -6.89
N LEU A 335 9.88 11.95 -5.66
CA LEU A 335 10.28 10.57 -5.33
C LEU A 335 9.28 9.54 -5.86
N TYR A 336 7.97 9.79 -5.74
CA TYR A 336 6.94 8.94 -6.33
C TYR A 336 7.02 8.94 -7.87
N GLY A 337 7.23 10.10 -8.50
CA GLY A 337 7.40 10.21 -9.95
C GLY A 337 8.61 9.42 -10.46
N GLU A 338 9.76 9.49 -9.78
CA GLU A 338 10.94 8.69 -10.10
C GLU A 338 10.65 7.19 -9.93
N THR A 339 9.97 6.80 -8.87
CA THR A 339 9.58 5.41 -8.61
C THR A 339 8.72 4.86 -9.73
N MET A 340 7.65 5.59 -10.11
CA MET A 340 6.75 5.18 -11.19
C MET A 340 7.49 5.08 -12.52
N SER A 341 8.37 6.04 -12.82
CA SER A 341 9.18 6.00 -14.04
C SER A 341 10.08 4.75 -14.10
N ILE A 342 10.72 4.40 -12.99
CA ILE A 342 11.55 3.19 -12.91
C ILE A 342 10.68 1.94 -13.07
N ALA A 343 9.59 1.83 -12.33
CA ALA A 343 8.71 0.66 -12.35
C ALA A 343 8.14 0.41 -13.75
N GLU A 344 7.58 1.43 -14.39
CA GLU A 344 7.02 1.32 -15.74
C GLU A 344 8.07 0.99 -16.81
N GLN A 345 9.28 1.55 -16.71
CA GLN A 345 10.38 1.18 -17.60
C GLN A 345 10.76 -0.29 -17.46
N GLU A 346 10.93 -0.78 -16.23
CA GLU A 346 11.34 -2.17 -16.00
C GLU A 346 10.20 -3.16 -16.35
N ILE A 347 8.94 -2.79 -16.10
CA ILE A 347 7.77 -3.53 -16.60
C ILE A 347 7.86 -3.63 -18.12
N ASN A 348 7.95 -2.51 -18.83
CA ASN A 348 7.98 -2.51 -20.29
C ASN A 348 9.16 -3.32 -20.86
N TYR A 349 10.36 -3.20 -20.28
CA TYR A 349 11.51 -4.02 -20.72
C TYR A 349 11.26 -5.51 -20.53
N ALA A 350 10.64 -5.91 -19.42
CA ALA A 350 10.30 -7.30 -19.17
C ALA A 350 9.28 -7.82 -20.19
N LEU A 351 8.19 -7.07 -20.42
CA LEU A 351 7.14 -7.45 -21.36
C LEU A 351 7.69 -7.55 -22.80
N GLN A 352 8.43 -6.55 -23.25
CA GLN A 352 9.04 -6.53 -24.59
C GLN A 352 10.06 -7.68 -24.77
N SER A 353 10.85 -7.98 -23.73
CA SER A 353 11.79 -9.09 -23.78
C SER A 353 11.09 -10.46 -23.94
N ILE A 354 9.93 -10.65 -23.33
CA ILE A 354 9.13 -11.87 -23.47
C ILE A 354 8.46 -11.87 -24.85
N ALA A 355 7.74 -10.81 -25.20
CA ALA A 355 6.99 -10.70 -26.46
C ALA A 355 7.88 -10.99 -27.68
N SER A 356 9.10 -10.43 -27.71
CA SER A 356 10.06 -10.63 -28.82
C SER A 356 10.57 -12.08 -28.96
N ARG A 357 10.20 -12.99 -28.09
CA ARG A 357 10.59 -14.42 -28.13
C ARG A 357 9.43 -15.36 -28.42
N ILE A 358 8.22 -14.84 -28.53
CA ILE A 358 7.01 -15.62 -28.87
C ILE A 358 7.01 -15.86 -30.38
N ASP A 359 6.66 -17.08 -30.82
CA ASP A 359 6.45 -17.36 -32.23
C ASP A 359 5.09 -16.83 -32.69
N THR A 360 5.06 -15.59 -33.16
CA THR A 360 3.83 -14.94 -33.64
C THR A 360 3.50 -15.31 -35.10
N LEU A 361 4.42 -15.99 -35.80
CA LEU A 361 4.22 -16.50 -37.15
C LEU A 361 3.55 -17.88 -37.21
N GLN A 362 3.50 -18.64 -36.12
CA GLN A 362 2.96 -20.00 -36.05
C GLN A 362 3.59 -20.92 -37.12
N GLY A 363 4.86 -20.74 -37.42
CA GLY A 363 5.57 -21.47 -38.46
C GLY A 363 5.32 -21.00 -39.90
N GLU A 364 4.46 -20.00 -40.11
CA GLU A 364 4.24 -19.40 -41.43
C GLU A 364 5.42 -18.53 -41.81
N ALA A 365 5.59 -18.35 -43.14
CA ALA A 365 6.61 -17.46 -43.68
C ALA A 365 6.05 -16.03 -43.82
N LEU A 366 6.86 -15.03 -43.51
CA LEU A 366 6.51 -13.66 -43.90
C LEU A 366 6.37 -13.55 -45.43
N PRO A 367 5.36 -12.82 -45.92
CA PRO A 367 5.24 -12.53 -47.35
C PRO A 367 6.52 -11.95 -47.92
N SER A 368 6.87 -12.31 -49.15
CA SER A 368 8.07 -11.77 -49.77
C SER A 368 7.91 -10.27 -50.03
N TYR A 369 9.00 -9.52 -49.92
CA TYR A 369 9.04 -8.08 -50.21
C TYR A 369 8.39 -7.68 -51.54
N LYS A 370 8.38 -8.61 -52.53
CA LYS A 370 7.79 -8.39 -53.85
C LYS A 370 6.28 -8.61 -53.91
N GLU A 371 5.71 -9.28 -52.96
CA GLU A 371 4.30 -9.74 -52.95
C GLU A 371 3.42 -8.99 -51.94
N GLY A 372 4.05 -8.20 -51.09
CA GLY A 372 3.36 -7.63 -49.93
C GLY A 372 3.26 -6.11 -49.95
N THR A 373 2.51 -5.61 -49.01
CA THR A 373 2.40 -4.20 -48.65
C THR A 373 3.64 -3.68 -47.90
N HIS A 374 3.73 -2.37 -47.64
CA HIS A 374 4.87 -1.79 -46.92
C HIS A 374 4.93 -2.16 -45.43
N TRP A 375 3.94 -2.85 -44.86
CA TRP A 375 3.78 -3.10 -43.42
C TRP A 375 3.81 -4.58 -43.03
N HIS A 376 4.59 -5.41 -43.70
CA HIS A 376 4.64 -6.86 -43.49
C HIS A 376 4.88 -7.29 -42.02
N SER A 377 5.63 -6.51 -41.27
CA SER A 377 5.90 -6.84 -39.88
C SER A 377 4.68 -6.67 -38.96
N TRP A 378 3.64 -5.96 -39.43
CA TRP A 378 2.47 -5.60 -38.61
C TRP A 378 1.15 -6.13 -39.19
N GLU A 379 1.14 -6.57 -40.46
CA GLU A 379 -0.09 -7.01 -41.13
C GLU A 379 0.14 -8.36 -41.81
N HIS A 380 -0.63 -9.34 -41.36
CA HIS A 380 -0.72 -10.66 -41.98
C HIS A 380 -2.19 -11.09 -42.00
N GLU A 381 -2.82 -11.07 -43.17
CA GLU A 381 -4.27 -11.30 -43.31
C GLU A 381 -4.75 -12.60 -42.72
N ALA A 382 -3.98 -13.67 -42.86
CA ALA A 382 -4.38 -15.00 -42.42
C ALA A 382 -4.21 -15.18 -40.91
N LEU A 383 -3.18 -14.52 -40.31
CA LEU A 383 -2.85 -14.70 -38.89
C LEU A 383 -3.46 -13.63 -37.98
N GLY A 384 -3.78 -12.43 -38.52
CA GLY A 384 -4.19 -11.28 -37.69
C GLY A 384 -3.07 -10.72 -36.85
N THR A 385 -3.10 -9.42 -36.55
CA THR A 385 -2.07 -8.70 -35.76
C THR A 385 -2.03 -9.21 -34.34
N PRO A 386 -0.88 -9.67 -33.83
CA PRO A 386 -0.79 -10.23 -32.49
C PRO A 386 -0.79 -9.16 -31.40
N VAL A 387 -1.48 -9.43 -30.31
CA VAL A 387 -1.51 -8.68 -29.06
C VAL A 387 -1.15 -9.62 -27.93
N VAL A 388 -0.04 -9.40 -27.29
CA VAL A 388 0.39 -10.20 -26.13
C VAL A 388 -0.15 -9.57 -24.85
N VAL A 389 -0.99 -10.26 -24.13
CA VAL A 389 -1.54 -9.82 -22.84
C VAL A 389 -0.84 -10.53 -21.71
N PHE A 390 -0.45 -9.79 -20.67
CA PHE A 390 0.36 -10.23 -19.56
C PHE A 390 -0.36 -10.08 -18.23
N ASN A 391 -0.22 -11.09 -17.37
CA ASN A 391 -0.78 -11.17 -16.04
C ASN A 391 0.34 -11.23 -14.97
N PRO A 392 0.48 -10.26 -14.05
CA PRO A 392 1.42 -10.34 -12.94
C PRO A 392 0.86 -11.10 -11.73
N HIS A 393 -0.45 -11.41 -11.73
CA HIS A 393 -1.08 -12.05 -10.57
C HIS A 393 -0.71 -13.53 -10.49
N PRO A 394 -0.52 -14.07 -9.27
CA PRO A 394 -0.22 -15.47 -9.05
C PRO A 394 -1.48 -16.38 -9.13
N TRP A 395 -2.47 -15.99 -9.91
CA TRP A 395 -3.68 -16.74 -10.27
C TRP A 395 -4.11 -16.39 -11.69
N GLU A 396 -4.85 -17.28 -12.30
CA GLU A 396 -5.51 -17.01 -13.58
C GLU A 396 -6.51 -15.86 -13.43
N THR A 397 -6.45 -14.90 -14.31
CA THR A 397 -7.25 -13.67 -14.25
C THR A 397 -7.96 -13.44 -15.58
N GLN A 398 -9.22 -13.02 -15.48
CA GLN A 398 -10.01 -12.56 -16.61
C GLN A 398 -10.41 -11.11 -16.42
N MET A 399 -9.79 -10.21 -17.19
CA MET A 399 -9.99 -8.76 -17.09
C MET A 399 -10.12 -8.12 -18.47
N SER A 400 -10.75 -6.94 -18.49
CA SER A 400 -10.87 -6.14 -19.71
C SER A 400 -9.53 -5.49 -20.08
N VAL A 401 -9.18 -5.58 -21.37
CA VAL A 401 -8.00 -4.95 -21.98
C VAL A 401 -8.47 -3.93 -23.01
N ASN A 402 -7.89 -2.74 -22.96
CA ASN A 402 -8.20 -1.63 -23.85
C ASN A 402 -7.07 -1.45 -24.87
N LEU A 403 -7.37 -1.55 -26.16
CA LEU A 403 -6.44 -1.42 -27.27
C LEU A 403 -6.73 -0.18 -28.10
N ASN A 404 -5.72 0.57 -28.45
CA ASN A 404 -5.83 1.75 -29.31
C ASN A 404 -5.89 1.35 -30.80
N GLU A 405 -6.79 0.42 -31.14
CA GLU A 405 -7.02 -0.09 -32.49
C GLU A 405 -8.50 -0.45 -32.67
N VAL A 406 -8.97 -0.56 -33.91
CA VAL A 406 -10.35 -0.87 -34.24
C VAL A 406 -10.41 -2.02 -35.24
N PRO A 407 -10.27 -3.29 -34.80
CA PRO A 407 -10.39 -4.47 -35.64
C PRO A 407 -11.86 -4.73 -36.04
N VAL A 408 -12.03 -5.61 -37.04
CA VAL A 408 -13.34 -6.16 -37.41
C VAL A 408 -13.60 -7.53 -36.83
N LYS A 409 -12.56 -8.20 -36.35
CA LYS A 409 -12.61 -9.53 -35.73
C LYS A 409 -11.45 -9.67 -34.76
N MET A 410 -11.66 -10.38 -33.67
CA MET A 410 -10.61 -10.78 -32.73
C MET A 410 -10.70 -12.28 -32.44
N THR A 411 -9.54 -12.91 -32.20
CA THR A 411 -9.46 -14.30 -31.75
C THR A 411 -8.52 -14.43 -30.56
N ASP A 412 -8.70 -15.51 -29.78
CA ASP A 412 -7.72 -15.97 -28.81
C ASP A 412 -6.57 -16.76 -29.49
N TRP A 413 -5.67 -17.30 -28.64
CA TRP A 413 -4.51 -18.10 -29.08
C TRP A 413 -4.86 -19.44 -29.78
N GLU A 414 -6.08 -19.95 -29.60
CA GLU A 414 -6.59 -21.15 -30.27
C GLU A 414 -7.29 -20.82 -31.59
N GLY A 415 -7.36 -19.55 -31.96
CA GLY A 415 -8.06 -19.05 -33.13
C GLY A 415 -9.58 -18.94 -32.95
N LYS A 416 -10.09 -19.13 -31.73
CA LYS A 416 -11.51 -18.98 -31.41
C LYS A 416 -11.88 -17.51 -31.39
N GLU A 417 -12.94 -17.16 -32.06
CA GLU A 417 -13.45 -15.79 -32.09
C GLU A 417 -13.96 -15.36 -30.72
N ILE A 418 -13.53 -14.17 -30.28
CA ILE A 418 -13.90 -13.58 -28.99
C ILE A 418 -14.71 -12.30 -29.18
N PRO A 419 -15.66 -12.00 -28.28
CA PRO A 419 -16.39 -10.74 -28.30
C PRO A 419 -15.49 -9.56 -27.94
N PHE A 420 -15.74 -8.43 -28.60
CA PHE A 420 -15.10 -7.16 -28.30
C PHE A 420 -16.09 -6.01 -28.47
N GLN A 421 -15.74 -4.86 -27.96
CA GLN A 421 -16.57 -3.66 -27.96
C GLN A 421 -15.75 -2.44 -28.38
N ILE A 422 -16.29 -1.65 -29.29
CA ILE A 422 -15.69 -0.37 -29.63
C ILE A 422 -16.15 0.67 -28.64
N ILE A 423 -15.20 1.36 -28.02
CA ILE A 423 -15.43 2.38 -27.01
C ILE A 423 -14.77 3.72 -27.38
N ARG A 424 -15.16 4.78 -26.73
CA ARG A 424 -14.43 6.03 -26.78
C ARG A 424 -13.20 5.92 -25.88
N GLY A 425 -12.01 6.04 -26.46
CA GLY A 425 -10.75 6.08 -25.72
C GLY A 425 -10.49 7.42 -25.02
N ASP A 426 -9.41 7.48 -24.27
CA ASP A 426 -9.02 8.66 -23.49
C ASP A 426 -8.40 9.78 -24.34
N GLN A 427 -8.09 9.49 -25.62
CA GLN A 427 -7.52 10.48 -26.52
C GLN A 427 -8.48 11.61 -26.81
N THR A 428 -7.95 12.83 -26.84
CA THR A 428 -8.73 14.06 -27.02
C THR A 428 -8.75 14.56 -28.47
N ASN A 429 -7.94 13.97 -29.37
CA ASN A 429 -7.95 14.32 -30.78
C ASN A 429 -9.28 13.99 -31.48
N GLY A 430 -9.57 14.69 -32.57
CA GLY A 430 -10.83 14.55 -33.29
C GLY A 430 -10.88 13.42 -34.33
N ASN A 431 -9.77 12.69 -34.56
CA ASN A 431 -9.63 11.67 -35.57
C ASN A 431 -10.22 10.31 -35.16
N GLN A 432 -10.09 9.32 -36.03
CA GLN A 432 -10.55 7.93 -35.78
C GLN A 432 -9.83 7.30 -34.59
N ASP A 433 -8.58 7.68 -34.32
CA ASP A 433 -7.77 7.22 -33.17
C ASP A 433 -8.45 7.44 -31.80
N LYS A 434 -9.56 8.21 -31.77
CA LYS A 434 -10.39 8.35 -30.56
C LYS A 434 -11.17 7.10 -30.17
N TYR A 435 -11.27 6.13 -31.07
CA TYR A 435 -11.96 4.88 -30.81
C TYR A 435 -10.96 3.78 -30.47
N HIS A 436 -11.29 3.04 -29.41
CA HIS A 436 -10.49 1.94 -28.89
C HIS A 436 -11.33 0.66 -28.91
N THR A 437 -10.65 -0.46 -28.83
CA THR A 437 -11.29 -1.76 -28.66
C THR A 437 -11.12 -2.27 -27.24
N LEU A 438 -12.20 -2.69 -26.65
CA LEU A 438 -12.24 -3.36 -25.36
C LEU A 438 -12.62 -4.83 -25.56
N PHE A 439 -11.86 -5.75 -24.97
CA PHE A 439 -12.17 -7.17 -24.90
C PHE A 439 -11.79 -7.76 -23.55
N ARG A 440 -12.32 -8.92 -23.18
CA ARG A 440 -11.91 -9.62 -21.97
C ARG A 440 -10.84 -10.64 -22.30
N ALA A 441 -9.67 -10.46 -21.70
CA ALA A 441 -8.55 -11.38 -21.81
C ALA A 441 -8.52 -12.33 -20.61
N GLU A 442 -8.32 -13.61 -20.88
CA GLU A 442 -8.04 -14.66 -19.90
C GLU A 442 -6.56 -15.01 -19.97
N VAL A 443 -5.84 -14.84 -18.86
CA VAL A 443 -4.40 -15.05 -18.81
C VAL A 443 -4.02 -15.83 -17.57
N GLY A 444 -3.23 -16.90 -17.75
CA GLY A 444 -2.76 -17.76 -16.68
C GLY A 444 -1.93 -17.02 -15.63
N ALA A 445 -1.72 -17.66 -14.49
CA ALA A 445 -1.01 -17.08 -13.34
C ALA A 445 0.44 -16.71 -13.68
N MET A 446 0.83 -15.46 -13.41
CA MET A 446 2.14 -14.91 -13.79
C MET A 446 2.53 -15.36 -15.21
N GLY A 447 1.64 -15.09 -16.16
CA GLY A 447 1.73 -15.60 -17.51
C GLY A 447 1.42 -14.56 -18.58
N TYR A 448 1.32 -15.07 -19.81
CA TYR A 448 0.86 -14.29 -20.95
C TYR A 448 0.01 -15.16 -21.90
N ALA A 449 -0.76 -14.47 -22.74
CA ALA A 449 -1.51 -15.09 -23.84
C ALA A 449 -1.56 -14.16 -25.05
N VAL A 450 -1.46 -14.73 -26.24
CA VAL A 450 -1.54 -13.99 -27.51
C VAL A 450 -2.98 -13.93 -27.98
N TYR A 451 -3.45 -12.75 -28.30
CA TYR A 451 -4.71 -12.47 -28.97
C TYR A 451 -4.42 -11.91 -30.35
N ARG A 452 -5.37 -12.01 -31.29
CA ARG A 452 -5.14 -11.56 -32.65
C ARG A 452 -6.26 -10.67 -33.15
N MET A 453 -5.88 -9.57 -33.80
CA MET A 453 -6.78 -8.60 -34.42
C MET A 453 -6.75 -8.72 -35.93
N PHE A 454 -7.92 -8.68 -36.56
CA PHE A 454 -8.07 -8.71 -38.02
C PHE A 454 -8.70 -7.41 -38.50
N PHE A 455 -8.10 -6.81 -39.55
CA PHE A 455 -8.57 -5.57 -40.13
C PHE A 455 -9.09 -5.83 -41.54
N ARG A 456 -10.20 -5.19 -41.97
CA ARG A 456 -10.63 -5.25 -43.35
C ARG A 456 -9.66 -4.50 -44.25
N LYS A 457 -9.25 -5.09 -45.37
CA LYS A 457 -8.70 -4.33 -46.46
C LYS A 457 -9.81 -3.52 -47.13
N GLU A 458 -9.67 -2.20 -47.08
CA GLU A 458 -10.38 -1.17 -47.85
C GLU A 458 -11.82 -1.47 -48.30
N ALA A 459 -12.79 -1.45 -47.41
CA ALA A 459 -14.14 -0.99 -47.71
C ALA A 459 -14.25 0.46 -47.21
N GLY A 460 -14.81 1.34 -48.03
CA GLY A 460 -14.73 2.79 -47.86
C GLY A 460 -15.10 3.30 -46.46
N ALA A 461 -14.48 4.43 -46.13
CA ALA A 461 -14.55 5.07 -44.81
C ALA A 461 -15.96 5.46 -44.31
N GLU A 462 -17.00 5.33 -45.14
CA GLU A 462 -18.38 5.67 -44.78
C GLU A 462 -19.15 4.55 -44.09
N GLU A 463 -18.79 3.27 -44.30
CA GLU A 463 -19.46 2.14 -43.62
C GLU A 463 -19.06 1.91 -42.20
N ARG A 464 -17.97 2.56 -41.71
CA ARG A 464 -17.48 2.39 -40.33
C ARG A 464 -18.29 3.15 -39.27
N LYS A 465 -19.21 3.98 -39.64
CA LYS A 465 -19.98 4.83 -38.69
C LYS A 465 -21.20 4.17 -38.07
N GLU A 466 -21.70 3.08 -38.58
CA GLU A 466 -22.95 2.47 -38.13
C GLU A 466 -22.82 1.00 -37.64
N GLU A 467 -21.76 0.31 -37.96
CA GLU A 467 -21.47 -1.00 -37.38
C GLU A 467 -20.48 -0.90 -36.21
N SER A 468 -20.89 -0.26 -35.11
CA SER A 468 -20.30 -0.53 -33.80
C SER A 468 -20.41 -2.02 -33.52
N GLY A 469 -19.26 -2.72 -33.55
CA GLY A 469 -18.99 -4.14 -33.40
C GLY A 469 -20.09 -5.03 -32.83
N VAL A 470 -21.11 -5.31 -33.58
CA VAL A 470 -22.17 -6.22 -33.19
C VAL A 470 -21.92 -7.56 -33.86
N LEU A 471 -20.94 -8.27 -33.36
CA LEU A 471 -21.12 -9.69 -33.18
C LEU A 471 -21.92 -9.84 -31.90
N ALA A 472 -23.21 -9.47 -31.89
CA ALA A 472 -23.82 -9.81 -30.63
C ALA A 472 -25.16 -9.24 -30.26
N ALA A 473 -26.03 -8.99 -31.12
CA ALA A 473 -27.43 -8.87 -30.69
C ALA A 473 -27.91 -10.17 -30.04
N GLU A 474 -27.31 -11.32 -30.38
CA GLU A 474 -27.70 -12.64 -29.84
C GLU A 474 -26.93 -13.09 -28.59
N THR A 475 -25.81 -12.45 -28.23
CA THR A 475 -24.94 -12.83 -27.07
C THR A 475 -24.76 -11.75 -26.02
N ASN A 476 -25.38 -10.57 -26.18
CA ASN A 476 -25.22 -9.50 -25.18
C ASN A 476 -26.00 -9.86 -23.90
N ARG A 477 -25.24 -10.23 -22.83
CA ARG A 477 -25.77 -10.54 -21.49
C ARG A 477 -25.85 -9.34 -20.58
N LEU A 478 -25.52 -8.15 -21.10
CA LEU A 478 -25.59 -6.89 -20.38
C LEU A 478 -26.87 -6.14 -20.73
N SER A 479 -27.58 -5.70 -19.72
CA SER A 479 -28.70 -4.77 -19.84
C SER A 479 -28.37 -3.48 -19.12
N VAL A 480 -28.64 -2.32 -19.74
CA VAL A 480 -28.36 -1.02 -19.15
C VAL A 480 -29.45 -0.01 -19.50
N THR A 481 -29.90 0.68 -18.49
CA THR A 481 -30.74 1.88 -18.55
C THR A 481 -30.10 2.98 -17.71
N GLU A 482 -30.64 4.17 -17.69
CA GLU A 482 -30.14 5.24 -16.80
C GLU A 482 -30.23 4.86 -15.30
N HIS A 483 -31.17 3.99 -14.93
CA HIS A 483 -31.45 3.66 -13.54
C HIS A 483 -31.14 2.20 -13.17
N GLN A 484 -30.60 1.40 -14.10
CA GLN A 484 -30.28 0.02 -13.83
C GLN A 484 -29.18 -0.51 -14.74
N MET A 485 -28.31 -1.32 -14.17
CA MET A 485 -27.34 -2.15 -14.89
C MET A 485 -27.49 -3.60 -14.43
N GLU A 486 -27.37 -4.55 -15.36
CA GLU A 486 -27.58 -5.96 -15.05
C GLU A 486 -26.76 -6.86 -15.97
N ASN A 487 -26.15 -7.90 -15.39
CA ASN A 487 -25.59 -9.05 -16.11
C ASN A 487 -26.17 -10.35 -15.54
N ASP A 488 -25.61 -11.51 -15.92
CA ASP A 488 -26.10 -12.80 -15.44
C ASP A 488 -25.89 -13.00 -13.92
N LEU A 489 -24.97 -12.27 -13.28
CA LEU A 489 -24.57 -12.47 -11.89
C LEU A 489 -25.17 -11.44 -10.94
N ILE A 490 -25.21 -10.17 -11.32
CA ILE A 490 -25.69 -9.10 -10.44
C ILE A 490 -26.62 -8.12 -11.16
N ARG A 491 -27.45 -7.45 -10.36
CA ARG A 491 -28.24 -6.28 -10.76
C ARG A 491 -27.89 -5.09 -9.86
N VAL A 492 -27.63 -3.95 -10.46
CA VAL A 492 -27.34 -2.66 -9.80
C VAL A 492 -28.47 -1.69 -10.14
N GLU A 493 -29.09 -1.09 -9.14
CA GLU A 493 -30.18 -0.12 -9.29
C GLU A 493 -29.76 1.24 -8.73
N PHE A 494 -30.15 2.31 -9.43
CA PHE A 494 -29.84 3.69 -9.06
C PHE A 494 -31.12 4.44 -8.67
N ASP A 495 -31.05 5.26 -7.65
CA ASP A 495 -32.12 6.16 -7.27
C ASP A 495 -32.19 7.34 -8.27
N SER A 496 -33.37 7.53 -8.88
CA SER A 496 -33.57 8.56 -9.91
C SER A 496 -33.51 10.00 -9.39
N VAL A 497 -33.61 10.21 -8.08
CA VAL A 497 -33.66 11.54 -7.44
C VAL A 497 -32.26 11.93 -6.93
N THR A 498 -31.51 10.98 -6.35
CA THR A 498 -30.20 11.26 -5.76
C THR A 498 -29.04 10.85 -6.67
N GLY A 499 -29.26 9.93 -7.60
CA GLY A 499 -28.20 9.34 -8.43
C GLY A 499 -27.30 8.35 -7.70
N ASP A 500 -27.69 7.92 -6.52
CA ASP A 500 -26.91 6.97 -5.74
C ASP A 500 -27.33 5.52 -6.05
N VAL A 501 -26.40 4.57 -5.88
CA VAL A 501 -26.74 3.16 -5.87
C VAL A 501 -27.70 2.91 -4.72
N CYS A 502 -28.87 2.35 -5.00
CA CYS A 502 -29.88 2.03 -4.00
C CYS A 502 -30.03 0.53 -3.77
N ARG A 503 -29.52 -0.31 -4.68
CA ARG A 503 -29.53 -1.76 -4.54
C ARG A 503 -28.45 -2.41 -5.38
N ILE A 504 -27.77 -3.42 -4.82
CA ILE A 504 -26.97 -4.41 -5.55
C ILE A 504 -27.49 -5.78 -5.15
N TYR A 505 -28.00 -6.53 -6.14
CA TYR A 505 -28.59 -7.86 -5.92
C TYR A 505 -27.72 -8.92 -6.55
N ASP A 506 -27.25 -9.88 -5.76
CA ASP A 506 -26.54 -11.09 -6.20
C ASP A 506 -27.54 -12.14 -6.63
N LYS A 507 -27.58 -12.44 -7.92
CA LYS A 507 -28.53 -13.39 -8.50
C LYS A 507 -28.19 -14.84 -8.14
N LYS A 508 -26.90 -15.16 -8.02
CA LYS A 508 -26.42 -16.50 -7.68
C LYS A 508 -26.70 -16.83 -6.22
N ALA A 509 -26.43 -15.90 -5.32
CA ALA A 509 -26.71 -16.05 -3.90
C ALA A 509 -28.19 -15.80 -3.55
N GLY A 510 -28.95 -15.18 -4.44
CA GLY A 510 -30.38 -14.86 -4.23
C GLY A 510 -30.60 -13.83 -3.12
N ARG A 511 -29.65 -12.93 -2.91
CA ARG A 511 -29.68 -11.93 -1.81
C ARG A 511 -29.21 -10.55 -2.24
N ASP A 512 -29.61 -9.54 -1.50
CA ASP A 512 -29.05 -8.20 -1.64
C ASP A 512 -27.63 -8.17 -1.01
N ILE A 513 -26.64 -7.70 -1.79
CA ILE A 513 -25.31 -7.33 -1.33
C ILE A 513 -25.40 -5.97 -0.60
N LEU A 514 -26.18 -5.07 -1.18
CA LEU A 514 -26.47 -3.75 -0.65
C LEU A 514 -27.94 -3.42 -0.89
N ARG A 515 -28.60 -2.91 0.14
CA ARG A 515 -30.00 -2.48 0.07
C ARG A 515 -30.21 -1.21 0.89
N GLY A 516 -30.53 -0.13 0.20
CA GLY A 516 -30.65 1.22 0.74
C GLY A 516 -29.82 2.20 -0.07
N ALA A 517 -30.07 3.48 0.07
CA ALA A 517 -29.36 4.51 -0.69
C ALA A 517 -27.91 4.66 -0.19
N CYS A 518 -26.94 4.40 -1.06
CA CYS A 518 -25.60 4.91 -0.87
C CYS A 518 -25.64 6.44 -0.91
N ARG A 519 -24.73 7.11 -0.19
CA ARG A 519 -24.70 8.56 -0.14
C ARG A 519 -23.28 9.07 -0.33
N ALA A 520 -23.11 10.09 -1.17
CA ALA A 520 -21.90 10.90 -1.19
C ALA A 520 -22.15 12.12 -0.31
N LEU A 521 -21.47 12.21 0.82
CA LEU A 521 -21.77 13.20 1.86
C LEU A 521 -20.54 13.98 2.31
N LEU A 522 -20.78 15.20 2.79
CA LEU A 522 -19.79 16.07 3.39
C LEU A 522 -19.94 16.10 4.91
N LEU A 523 -18.83 15.97 5.61
CA LEU A 523 -18.74 16.23 7.05
C LEU A 523 -18.05 17.57 7.28
N ASP A 524 -18.53 18.36 8.26
CA ASP A 524 -17.88 19.58 8.73
C ASP A 524 -16.78 19.24 9.73
N GLU A 525 -15.52 19.37 9.31
CA GLU A 525 -14.35 19.10 10.14
C GLU A 525 -13.67 20.36 10.69
N THR A 526 -14.37 21.50 10.74
CA THR A 526 -13.82 22.79 11.22
C THR A 526 -13.14 22.69 12.59
N ARG A 527 -13.56 21.75 13.42
CA ARG A 527 -13.00 21.50 14.76
C ARG A 527 -11.79 20.58 14.79
N CYS A 528 -11.52 19.88 13.67
CA CYS A 528 -10.38 19.00 13.57
C CYS A 528 -9.17 19.78 13.10
N ASP A 529 -8.02 19.53 13.73
CA ASP A 529 -6.73 19.80 13.12
C ASP A 529 -6.37 18.71 12.10
N THR A 530 -5.20 18.76 11.48
CA THR A 530 -4.78 17.77 10.47
C THR A 530 -4.78 16.36 11.02
N TRP A 531 -4.30 16.17 12.26
CA TRP A 531 -4.24 14.87 12.95
C TRP A 531 -5.61 14.40 13.46
N ALA A 532 -6.59 15.30 13.58
CA ALA A 532 -7.85 15.09 14.31
C ALA A 532 -7.56 14.66 15.77
N HIS A 533 -6.68 15.40 16.47
CA HIS A 533 -6.37 15.14 17.87
C HIS A 533 -7.63 15.12 18.75
N ASN A 534 -7.74 14.13 19.60
CA ASN A 534 -8.85 13.96 20.53
C ASN A 534 -10.24 13.94 19.86
N GLN A 535 -10.30 13.63 18.57
CA GLN A 535 -11.55 13.47 17.83
C GLN A 535 -11.77 12.00 17.50
N GLU A 536 -12.93 11.50 17.81
CA GLU A 536 -13.35 10.15 17.44
C GLU A 536 -13.92 10.13 16.01
N TYR A 537 -14.60 11.22 15.62
CA TYR A 537 -15.22 11.41 14.32
C TYR A 537 -14.67 12.67 13.65
N LEU A 538 -14.55 12.63 12.32
CA LEU A 538 -14.07 13.78 11.54
C LEU A 538 -15.08 14.92 11.42
N GLY A 539 -16.28 14.79 11.98
CA GLY A 539 -17.27 15.84 12.03
C GLY A 539 -18.70 15.37 11.86
N LYS A 540 -19.60 16.35 11.64
CA LYS A 540 -21.04 16.12 11.43
C LYS A 540 -21.41 16.31 9.97
N GLU A 541 -22.41 15.58 9.51
CA GLU A 541 -22.98 15.74 8.17
C GLU A 541 -23.46 17.18 7.93
N CYS A 542 -23.01 17.78 6.85
CA CYS A 542 -23.29 19.16 6.50
C CYS A 542 -23.70 19.38 5.03
N GLY A 543 -23.69 18.33 4.20
CA GLY A 543 -24.10 18.38 2.80
C GLY A 543 -24.10 17.02 2.13
N TYR A 544 -24.79 16.96 0.99
CA TYR A 544 -24.90 15.75 0.16
C TYR A 544 -24.73 16.12 -1.31
N PHE A 545 -24.06 15.27 -2.06
CA PHE A 545 -24.03 15.38 -3.51
C PHE A 545 -25.34 14.85 -4.08
N THR A 546 -26.09 15.72 -4.76
CA THR A 546 -27.44 15.45 -5.28
C THR A 546 -27.61 16.08 -6.65
N VAL A 547 -28.83 16.14 -7.16
CA VAL A 547 -29.18 16.68 -8.49
C VAL A 547 -28.43 15.92 -9.60
N PRO A 548 -28.77 14.63 -9.81
CA PRO A 548 -28.05 13.78 -10.72
C PRO A 548 -28.33 14.13 -12.19
N GLU A 549 -27.26 14.09 -12.98
CA GLU A 549 -27.30 13.98 -14.43
C GLU A 549 -26.85 12.58 -14.81
N PHE A 550 -27.72 11.82 -15.49
CA PHE A 550 -27.46 10.47 -15.93
C PHE A 550 -27.04 10.44 -17.39
N GLN A 551 -26.02 9.65 -17.71
CA GLN A 551 -25.55 9.43 -19.06
C GLN A 551 -25.12 7.98 -19.26
N ILE A 552 -25.70 7.27 -20.21
CA ILE A 552 -25.20 5.94 -20.62
C ILE A 552 -24.05 6.17 -21.60
N LEU A 553 -22.84 5.77 -21.20
CA LEU A 553 -21.65 5.90 -22.05
C LEU A 553 -21.43 4.65 -22.92
N GLU A 554 -21.70 3.45 -22.38
CA GLU A 554 -21.43 2.18 -23.06
C GLU A 554 -22.56 1.18 -22.76
N ARG A 555 -22.87 0.31 -23.75
CA ARG A 555 -24.01 -0.63 -23.70
C ARG A 555 -23.66 -2.11 -23.88
N GLY A 556 -22.41 -2.47 -23.81
CA GLY A 556 -21.98 -3.86 -24.01
C GLY A 556 -21.50 -4.13 -25.46
N PRO A 557 -21.04 -5.37 -25.82
CA PRO A 557 -21.25 -6.63 -25.08
C PRO A 557 -20.24 -6.93 -23.97
N VAL A 558 -19.11 -6.23 -23.89
CA VAL A 558 -18.03 -6.50 -22.93
C VAL A 558 -18.32 -5.83 -21.60
N ARG A 559 -18.69 -4.56 -21.64
CA ARG A 559 -19.11 -3.82 -20.44
C ARG A 559 -20.21 -2.79 -20.76
N ALA A 560 -20.96 -2.44 -19.74
CA ALA A 560 -21.87 -1.30 -19.72
C ALA A 560 -21.35 -0.22 -18.78
N VAL A 561 -21.53 1.07 -19.12
CA VAL A 561 -21.09 2.19 -18.30
C VAL A 561 -22.21 3.22 -18.17
N VAL A 562 -22.56 3.53 -16.92
CA VAL A 562 -23.47 4.64 -16.58
C VAL A 562 -22.65 5.69 -15.83
N ARG A 563 -22.59 6.91 -16.35
CA ARG A 563 -22.04 8.08 -15.69
C ARG A 563 -23.13 8.79 -14.94
N ILE A 564 -22.87 9.13 -13.69
CA ILE A 564 -23.75 9.94 -12.85
C ILE A 564 -22.93 11.11 -12.32
N THR A 565 -23.34 12.32 -12.68
CA THR A 565 -22.72 13.55 -12.21
C THR A 565 -23.64 14.22 -11.20
N THR A 566 -23.11 14.54 -10.02
CA THR A 566 -23.83 15.20 -8.93
C THR A 566 -23.03 16.39 -8.41
N THR A 567 -23.70 17.32 -7.73
CA THR A 567 -23.07 18.55 -7.20
C THR A 567 -23.40 18.75 -5.74
N CYS A 568 -22.48 19.42 -5.03
CA CYS A 568 -22.70 19.91 -3.68
C CYS A 568 -21.86 21.17 -3.46
N HIS A 569 -22.48 22.29 -3.12
CA HIS A 569 -21.85 23.59 -2.97
C HIS A 569 -21.01 23.98 -4.21
N ALA A 570 -19.67 24.14 -4.07
CA ALA A 570 -18.76 24.48 -5.16
C ALA A 570 -18.13 23.26 -5.84
N SER A 571 -18.49 22.05 -5.42
CA SER A 571 -17.86 20.81 -5.85
C SER A 571 -18.73 19.98 -6.78
N THR A 572 -18.08 19.27 -7.71
CA THR A 572 -18.73 18.34 -8.65
C THR A 572 -18.17 16.96 -8.46
N LEU A 573 -19.06 15.95 -8.47
CA LEU A 573 -18.71 14.55 -8.34
C LEU A 573 -19.25 13.80 -9.56
N GLN A 574 -18.34 13.25 -10.37
CA GLN A 574 -18.63 12.34 -11.46
C GLN A 574 -18.29 10.92 -11.04
N ARG A 575 -19.23 10.00 -11.20
CA ARG A 575 -19.04 8.57 -10.92
C ARG A 575 -19.41 7.76 -12.15
N ASP A 576 -18.47 7.01 -12.68
CA ASP A 576 -18.67 6.08 -13.79
C ASP A 576 -18.84 4.67 -13.21
N PHE A 577 -20.07 4.18 -13.22
CA PHE A 577 -20.40 2.83 -12.80
C PHE A 577 -20.19 1.88 -13.97
N ILE A 578 -19.32 0.92 -13.80
CA ILE A 578 -18.85 0.00 -14.84
C ILE A 578 -19.24 -1.42 -14.43
N LEU A 579 -20.07 -2.06 -15.24
CA LEU A 579 -20.45 -3.46 -15.09
C LEU A 579 -19.94 -4.25 -16.29
N GLU A 580 -19.06 -5.20 -16.04
CA GLU A 580 -18.53 -6.09 -17.07
C GLU A 580 -19.39 -7.37 -17.19
N GLU A 581 -19.39 -7.95 -18.38
CA GLU A 581 -19.96 -9.28 -18.63
C GLU A 581 -19.26 -10.30 -17.73
N GLY A 582 -20.01 -11.13 -17.03
CA GLY A 582 -19.48 -12.15 -16.10
C GLY A 582 -18.81 -11.60 -14.82
N SER A 583 -18.88 -10.30 -14.54
CA SER A 583 -18.42 -9.75 -13.26
C SER A 583 -19.48 -9.87 -12.18
N SER A 584 -19.07 -10.27 -10.97
CA SER A 584 -19.91 -10.27 -9.77
C SER A 584 -19.77 -8.99 -8.93
N GLY A 585 -19.15 -7.95 -9.45
CA GLY A 585 -18.97 -6.64 -8.81
C GLY A 585 -19.15 -5.49 -9.80
N VAL A 586 -19.39 -4.30 -9.28
CA VAL A 586 -19.45 -3.06 -10.05
C VAL A 586 -18.25 -2.19 -9.69
N LEU A 587 -17.44 -1.88 -10.71
CA LEU A 587 -16.32 -0.94 -10.58
C LEU A 587 -16.85 0.48 -10.68
N VAL A 588 -16.43 1.35 -9.78
CA VAL A 588 -16.80 2.77 -9.79
C VAL A 588 -15.55 3.62 -9.93
N LYS A 589 -15.43 4.32 -11.05
CA LYS A 589 -14.41 5.35 -11.25
C LYS A 589 -14.97 6.70 -10.83
N VAL A 590 -14.24 7.37 -9.97
CA VAL A 590 -14.64 8.65 -9.37
C VAL A 590 -13.74 9.75 -9.89
N LYS A 591 -14.34 10.84 -10.33
CA LYS A 591 -13.66 12.12 -10.57
C LYS A 591 -14.38 13.19 -9.76
N ALA A 592 -13.70 13.71 -8.74
CA ALA A 592 -14.19 14.79 -7.88
C ALA A 592 -13.43 16.07 -8.18
N ASP A 593 -14.15 17.11 -8.57
CA ASP A 593 -13.62 18.49 -8.56
C ASP A 593 -14.04 19.11 -7.22
N PHE A 594 -13.12 19.05 -6.24
CA PHE A 594 -13.39 19.28 -4.82
C PHE A 594 -12.89 20.66 -4.38
N HIS A 595 -13.79 21.51 -3.87
CA HIS A 595 -13.51 22.88 -3.45
C HIS A 595 -14.02 23.21 -2.04
N GLU A 596 -14.09 22.19 -1.18
CA GLU A 596 -14.66 22.30 0.16
C GLU A 596 -13.57 22.39 1.22
N LYS A 597 -13.39 23.57 1.80
CA LYS A 597 -12.47 23.80 2.92
C LYS A 597 -13.09 23.32 4.24
N HIS A 598 -12.28 22.71 5.11
CA HIS A 598 -12.73 22.13 6.38
C HIS A 598 -13.90 21.15 6.22
N LYS A 599 -13.90 20.39 5.14
CA LYS A 599 -14.89 19.34 4.93
C LYS A 599 -14.24 18.03 4.48
N THR A 600 -14.85 16.95 4.92
CA THR A 600 -14.48 15.59 4.51
C THR A 600 -15.54 15.02 3.59
N LEU A 601 -15.15 14.56 2.40
CA LEU A 601 -16.01 13.78 1.51
C LEU A 601 -15.96 12.30 1.90
N LYS A 602 -17.14 11.71 2.17
CA LYS A 602 -17.29 10.28 2.41
C LYS A 602 -18.31 9.65 1.47
N PHE A 603 -18.07 8.37 1.16
CA PHE A 603 -19.10 7.53 0.54
C PHE A 603 -19.65 6.58 1.59
N ALA A 604 -20.94 6.70 1.87
CA ALA A 604 -21.66 5.89 2.83
C ALA A 604 -22.40 4.75 2.13
N PHE A 605 -22.27 3.54 2.66
CA PHE A 605 -22.87 2.32 2.14
C PHE A 605 -23.73 1.68 3.24
N PRO A 606 -25.03 1.50 3.02
CA PRO A 606 -25.95 0.95 4.03
C PRO A 606 -25.78 -0.57 4.13
N ALA A 607 -24.69 -1.01 4.73
CA ALA A 607 -24.32 -2.42 4.86
C ALA A 607 -23.65 -2.76 6.20
N ALA A 608 -23.51 -1.80 7.13
CA ALA A 608 -22.83 -2.09 8.39
C ALA A 608 -23.65 -3.08 9.24
N GLU A 609 -22.97 -4.13 9.63
CA GLU A 609 -23.42 -5.09 10.65
C GLU A 609 -22.72 -4.79 11.98
N LYS A 610 -22.59 -5.78 12.88
CA LYS A 610 -21.91 -5.60 14.16
C LYS A 610 -20.41 -5.41 14.06
N THR A 611 -19.82 -5.96 13.00
CA THR A 611 -18.37 -5.96 12.78
C THR A 611 -18.03 -5.61 11.34
N THR A 612 -16.84 -5.04 11.16
CA THR A 612 -16.20 -4.81 9.86
C THR A 612 -14.85 -5.52 9.84
N THR A 613 -14.61 -6.29 8.77
CA THR A 613 -13.30 -6.87 8.49
C THR A 613 -12.54 -5.92 7.58
N ALA A 614 -11.29 -5.61 7.91
CA ALA A 614 -10.43 -4.73 7.14
C ALA A 614 -9.08 -5.39 6.86
N ALA A 615 -8.53 -5.14 5.66
CA ALA A 615 -7.15 -5.50 5.35
C ALA A 615 -6.17 -4.69 6.21
N ILE A 616 -5.12 -5.33 6.68
CA ILE A 616 -3.94 -4.73 7.30
C ILE A 616 -2.66 -5.29 6.67
N ALA A 617 -1.50 -4.84 7.10
CA ALA A 617 -0.23 -5.37 6.60
C ALA A 617 -0.11 -6.88 6.85
N PHE A 618 -0.06 -7.68 5.77
CA PHE A 618 -0.01 -9.15 5.78
C PHE A 618 -1.12 -9.82 6.60
N GLY A 619 -2.33 -9.31 6.54
CA GLY A 619 -3.42 -9.95 7.25
C GLY A 619 -4.72 -9.16 7.23
N THR A 620 -5.60 -9.55 8.12
CA THR A 620 -6.90 -8.93 8.32
C THR A 620 -7.16 -8.65 9.80
N ILE A 621 -8.04 -7.70 10.05
CA ILE A 621 -8.55 -7.43 11.40
C ILE A 621 -10.06 -7.31 11.38
N VAL A 622 -10.70 -7.88 12.39
CA VAL A 622 -12.14 -7.71 12.63
C VAL A 622 -12.32 -6.68 13.75
N ARG A 623 -13.04 -5.60 13.47
CA ARG A 623 -13.36 -4.55 14.44
C ARG A 623 -14.85 -4.50 14.71
N GLU A 624 -15.24 -4.26 15.97
CA GLU A 624 -16.61 -3.94 16.32
C GLU A 624 -16.97 -2.56 15.75
N ASN A 625 -18.18 -2.43 15.22
CA ASN A 625 -18.67 -1.17 14.66
C ASN A 625 -19.15 -0.23 15.77
N LEU A 626 -18.20 0.38 16.48
CA LEU A 626 -18.43 1.31 17.59
C LEU A 626 -18.47 2.78 17.15
N GLY A 627 -18.28 3.03 15.87
CA GLY A 627 -18.07 4.36 15.30
C GLY A 627 -16.60 4.77 15.34
N GLY A 628 -16.34 6.03 14.99
CA GLY A 628 -14.99 6.55 14.91
C GLY A 628 -14.26 6.19 13.62
N GLU A 629 -13.25 6.98 13.27
CA GLU A 629 -12.42 6.75 12.08
C GLU A 629 -11.41 5.64 12.35
N GLU A 630 -11.36 4.64 11.46
CA GLU A 630 -10.50 3.45 11.52
C GLU A 630 -9.59 3.36 10.29
N PRO A 631 -8.35 2.84 10.43
CA PRO A 631 -7.49 2.60 9.29
C PRO A 631 -7.86 1.30 8.57
N CYS A 632 -7.67 1.28 7.24
CA CYS A 632 -7.80 0.06 6.44
C CYS A 632 -6.73 0.00 5.35
N GLY A 633 -6.49 -1.20 4.83
CA GLY A 633 -5.67 -1.42 3.65
C GLY A 633 -6.46 -1.30 2.33
N ALA A 634 -6.27 -2.26 1.44
CA ALA A 634 -6.83 -2.22 0.10
C ALA A 634 -8.32 -2.61 0.03
N TRP A 635 -8.89 -3.15 1.10
CA TRP A 635 -10.30 -3.53 1.14
C TRP A 635 -10.87 -3.55 2.57
N ILE A 636 -12.19 -3.41 2.63
CA ILE A 636 -13.01 -3.60 3.84
C ILE A 636 -14.25 -4.41 3.48
N ALA A 637 -14.81 -5.13 4.46
CA ALA A 637 -16.05 -5.86 4.30
C ALA A 637 -16.92 -5.76 5.56
N SER A 638 -18.24 -5.55 5.39
CA SER A 638 -19.20 -5.57 6.47
C SER A 638 -20.48 -6.25 6.00
N GLY A 639 -20.92 -7.26 6.70
CA GLY A 639 -22.02 -8.10 6.26
C GLY A 639 -21.78 -8.71 4.88
N PRO A 640 -22.73 -8.60 3.95
CA PRO A 640 -22.59 -9.14 2.62
C PRO A 640 -21.77 -8.28 1.65
N LEU A 641 -21.43 -7.03 1.99
CA LEU A 641 -20.73 -6.09 1.14
C LEU A 641 -19.22 -6.11 1.39
N ALA A 642 -18.45 -6.16 0.32
CA ALA A 642 -17.03 -5.83 0.32
C ALA A 642 -16.74 -4.64 -0.62
N ILE A 643 -15.74 -3.85 -0.24
CA ILE A 643 -15.29 -2.66 -0.95
C ILE A 643 -13.77 -2.75 -1.10
N ALA A 644 -13.29 -2.97 -2.32
CA ALA A 644 -11.88 -2.78 -2.64
C ALA A 644 -11.62 -1.34 -3.11
N ASN A 645 -10.42 -0.80 -2.84
CA ASN A 645 -10.08 0.59 -3.15
C ASN A 645 -8.65 0.74 -3.68
N ASP A 646 -8.37 1.85 -4.36
CA ASP A 646 -7.08 2.16 -4.99
C ASP A 646 -6.24 3.21 -4.23
N GLY A 647 -6.41 3.35 -2.91
CA GLY A 647 -5.60 4.26 -2.11
C GLY A 647 -6.39 5.10 -1.12
N LYS A 648 -7.48 4.56 -0.60
CA LYS A 648 -8.25 5.13 0.51
C LYS A 648 -8.03 4.27 1.75
N TYR A 649 -7.60 4.90 2.85
CA TYR A 649 -7.12 4.17 4.03
C TYR A 649 -7.90 4.50 5.31
N GLY A 650 -8.91 5.35 5.22
CA GLY A 650 -9.77 5.70 6.35
C GLY A 650 -11.22 5.32 6.09
N TYR A 651 -11.88 4.77 7.09
CA TYR A 651 -13.32 4.54 7.09
C TYR A 651 -13.87 4.73 8.50
N ASP A 652 -15.15 5.00 8.60
CA ASP A 652 -15.87 4.90 9.85
C ASP A 652 -17.15 4.08 9.70
N THR A 653 -17.79 3.79 10.80
CA THR A 653 -19.09 3.15 10.83
C THR A 653 -20.07 4.00 11.62
N THR A 654 -21.30 4.05 11.16
CA THR A 654 -22.44 4.59 11.90
C THR A 654 -23.54 3.55 11.97
N GLU A 655 -24.67 3.85 12.61
CA GLU A 655 -25.78 2.92 12.69
C GLU A 655 -26.25 2.51 11.27
N GLY A 656 -25.91 1.29 10.87
CA GLY A 656 -26.28 0.69 9.58
C GLY A 656 -25.44 1.08 8.38
N GLU A 657 -24.40 1.92 8.50
CA GLU A 657 -23.57 2.36 7.38
C GLU A 657 -22.08 2.14 7.63
N VAL A 658 -21.35 1.73 6.57
CA VAL A 658 -19.89 1.83 6.46
C VAL A 658 -19.59 3.02 5.55
N ARG A 659 -18.72 3.94 6.00
CA ARG A 659 -18.41 5.18 5.27
C ARG A 659 -16.93 5.27 4.94
N LEU A 660 -16.58 5.10 3.68
CA LEU A 660 -15.20 5.24 3.19
C LEU A 660 -14.83 6.73 3.05
N THR A 661 -13.71 7.16 3.61
CA THR A 661 -13.21 8.53 3.49
C THR A 661 -12.49 8.70 2.15
N ILE A 662 -12.93 9.67 1.37
CA ILE A 662 -12.44 9.90 0.00
C ILE A 662 -11.45 11.07 -0.05
N LEU A 663 -11.84 12.25 0.47
CA LEU A 663 -11.02 13.48 0.46
C LEU A 663 -11.21 14.25 1.77
N ARG A 664 -10.17 14.97 2.19
CA ARG A 664 -10.23 15.88 3.34
C ARG A 664 -9.70 17.26 2.98
N GLY A 665 -10.55 18.27 3.07
CA GLY A 665 -10.17 19.68 2.93
C GLY A 665 -9.53 20.25 4.20
N ALA A 666 -8.66 19.50 4.87
CA ALA A 666 -7.91 19.94 6.05
C ALA A 666 -6.82 20.95 5.67
N VAL A 667 -6.31 21.68 6.66
CA VAL A 667 -5.18 22.59 6.46
C VAL A 667 -3.86 21.81 6.52
N TYR A 668 -2.87 22.16 5.70
CA TYR A 668 -1.53 21.56 5.77
C TYR A 668 -0.87 21.85 7.11
N ALA A 669 -0.35 20.82 7.77
CA ALA A 669 0.39 20.89 9.03
C ALA A 669 -0.32 21.70 10.14
N ASP A 670 -1.64 21.76 10.10
CA ASP A 670 -2.43 22.39 11.16
C ASP A 670 -2.29 21.60 12.46
N HIS A 671 -1.67 22.19 13.44
CA HIS A 671 -1.41 21.60 14.75
C HIS A 671 -2.22 22.35 15.81
N TYR A 672 -3.21 21.71 16.36
CA TYR A 672 -4.16 22.25 17.37
C TYR A 672 -5.08 23.39 16.90
N GLY A 673 -5.28 23.58 15.59
CA GLY A 673 -6.24 24.52 15.05
C GLY A 673 -5.77 26.00 15.04
N ASP A 674 -4.45 26.25 15.12
CA ASP A 674 -3.88 27.59 14.96
C ASP A 674 -3.79 27.96 13.47
N ARG A 675 -4.78 28.73 12.98
CA ARG A 675 -5.02 29.03 11.56
C ARG A 675 -5.11 30.54 11.31
N ASP A 676 -4.66 30.95 10.14
CA ASP A 676 -4.72 32.33 9.69
C ASP A 676 -5.12 32.47 8.20
N LEU A 677 -5.00 33.66 7.65
CA LEU A 677 -5.31 33.93 6.25
C LEU A 677 -4.35 33.27 5.24
N TYR A 678 -3.20 32.79 5.67
CA TYR A 678 -2.19 32.13 4.85
C TYR A 678 -2.30 30.62 4.92
N SER A 679 -3.19 30.07 5.73
CA SER A 679 -3.43 28.64 5.83
C SER A 679 -3.86 28.05 4.49
N GLU A 680 -3.10 27.05 4.01
CA GLU A 680 -3.37 26.33 2.75
C GLU A 680 -4.14 25.03 3.03
N TYR A 681 -5.04 24.67 2.13
CA TYR A 681 -5.91 23.50 2.28
C TYR A 681 -5.50 22.37 1.38
N MET A 682 -5.55 21.15 1.92
CA MET A 682 -5.33 19.91 1.19
C MET A 682 -6.50 19.59 0.27
N ASP A 683 -6.25 18.67 -0.63
CA ASP A 683 -7.24 17.98 -1.47
C ASP A 683 -8.20 18.93 -2.19
N GLN A 684 -7.76 20.14 -2.58
CA GLN A 684 -8.52 21.05 -3.41
C GLN A 684 -8.26 20.78 -4.89
N GLY A 685 -9.30 20.88 -5.74
CA GLY A 685 -9.24 20.67 -7.19
C GLY A 685 -9.64 19.24 -7.60
N VAL A 686 -9.11 18.78 -8.74
CA VAL A 686 -9.52 17.51 -9.34
C VAL A 686 -8.77 16.33 -8.74
N HIS A 687 -9.54 15.36 -8.25
CA HIS A 687 -9.05 14.08 -7.72
C HIS A 687 -9.74 12.91 -8.42
N GLU A 688 -8.97 11.85 -8.64
CA GLU A 688 -9.49 10.61 -9.22
C GLU A 688 -9.19 9.43 -8.28
N CYS A 689 -10.13 8.53 -8.16
CA CYS A 689 -9.96 7.26 -7.48
C CYS A 689 -10.95 6.21 -8.01
N SER A 690 -10.73 4.96 -7.63
CA SER A 690 -11.62 3.87 -7.99
C SER A 690 -11.91 2.98 -6.79
N TYR A 691 -13.09 2.39 -6.78
CA TYR A 691 -13.46 1.35 -5.84
C TYR A 691 -14.35 0.30 -6.51
N LEU A 692 -14.30 -0.92 -6.00
CA LEU A 692 -15.11 -2.04 -6.47
C LEU A 692 -16.09 -2.44 -5.36
N LEU A 693 -17.39 -2.48 -5.69
CA LEU A 693 -18.45 -3.00 -4.81
C LEU A 693 -18.80 -4.43 -5.24
N TYR A 694 -18.75 -5.37 -4.32
CA TYR A 694 -19.04 -6.79 -4.62
C TYR A 694 -19.52 -7.56 -3.39
N GLY A 695 -20.03 -8.77 -3.60
CA GLY A 695 -20.43 -9.65 -2.51
C GLY A 695 -19.21 -10.23 -1.81
N TYR A 696 -19.13 -10.06 -0.48
CA TYR A 696 -18.06 -10.64 0.33
C TYR A 696 -18.22 -12.17 0.43
N THR A 697 -17.15 -12.89 0.17
CA THR A 697 -17.04 -14.34 0.34
C THR A 697 -16.06 -14.68 1.46
N ASP A 698 -14.81 -14.32 1.29
CA ASP A 698 -13.70 -14.57 2.22
C ASP A 698 -12.57 -13.56 2.00
N ALA A 699 -11.56 -13.60 2.86
CA ALA A 699 -10.44 -12.66 2.79
C ALA A 699 -9.51 -12.93 1.60
N ALA A 700 -9.39 -14.17 1.16
CA ALA A 700 -8.55 -14.51 0.01
C ALA A 700 -9.12 -13.93 -1.30
N ASP A 701 -10.45 -14.03 -1.53
CA ASP A 701 -11.13 -13.40 -2.67
C ASP A 701 -11.02 -11.87 -2.60
N ALA A 702 -11.21 -11.29 -1.40
CA ALA A 702 -11.10 -9.84 -1.22
C ALA A 702 -9.70 -9.32 -1.55
N GLU A 703 -8.65 -10.04 -1.13
CA GLU A 703 -7.27 -9.69 -1.44
C GLU A 703 -6.96 -9.80 -2.94
N LYS A 704 -7.45 -10.84 -3.62
CA LYS A 704 -7.31 -10.99 -5.07
C LYS A 704 -7.96 -9.82 -5.82
N ARG A 705 -9.21 -9.50 -5.52
CA ARG A 705 -9.93 -8.39 -6.17
C ARG A 705 -9.28 -7.04 -5.91
N ALA A 706 -8.74 -6.83 -4.71
CA ALA A 706 -7.99 -5.62 -4.39
C ALA A 706 -6.69 -5.52 -5.19
N GLN A 707 -5.96 -6.62 -5.37
CA GLN A 707 -4.75 -6.63 -6.20
C GLN A 707 -5.09 -6.40 -7.69
N GLU A 708 -6.13 -7.02 -8.22
CA GLU A 708 -6.61 -6.80 -9.60
C GLU A 708 -7.03 -5.35 -9.84
N LEU A 709 -7.75 -4.73 -8.90
CA LEU A 709 -8.12 -3.33 -8.97
C LEU A 709 -6.89 -2.40 -9.02
N ASN A 710 -5.86 -2.72 -8.23
CA ASN A 710 -4.67 -1.87 -8.07
C ASN A 710 -3.62 -2.10 -9.15
N PHE A 711 -3.66 -3.21 -9.89
CA PHE A 711 -2.80 -3.45 -11.03
C PHE A 711 -3.49 -4.32 -12.08
N PRO A 712 -4.02 -3.73 -13.17
CA PRO A 712 -4.69 -4.47 -14.24
C PRO A 712 -3.70 -5.23 -15.13
N LEU A 713 -4.22 -6.10 -16.01
CA LEU A 713 -3.45 -6.75 -17.07
C LEU A 713 -2.72 -5.71 -17.94
N ARG A 714 -1.56 -6.09 -18.46
CA ARG A 714 -0.76 -5.27 -19.39
C ARG A 714 -0.77 -5.92 -20.77
N HIS A 715 -0.52 -5.15 -21.81
CA HIS A 715 -0.42 -5.69 -23.17
C HIS A 715 0.72 -5.04 -23.95
N VAL A 716 1.16 -5.75 -24.97
CA VAL A 716 2.11 -5.31 -25.99
C VAL A 716 1.51 -5.64 -27.34
N MET A 717 1.47 -4.64 -28.22
CA MET A 717 1.23 -4.87 -29.64
C MET A 717 2.51 -5.43 -30.24
N GLU A 718 2.43 -6.59 -30.91
CA GLU A 718 3.63 -7.26 -31.41
C GLU A 718 3.61 -7.39 -32.92
N SER A 719 4.80 -7.48 -33.50
CA SER A 719 5.03 -7.74 -34.89
C SER A 719 5.06 -9.25 -35.18
N PHE A 720 5.11 -9.61 -36.48
CA PHE A 720 5.27 -10.99 -36.91
C PHE A 720 6.71 -11.41 -36.94
N HIS A 721 7.07 -12.40 -36.16
CA HIS A 721 8.40 -13.00 -36.10
C HIS A 721 8.34 -14.43 -35.60
N GLY A 722 9.36 -15.23 -35.87
CA GLY A 722 9.56 -16.52 -35.23
C GLY A 722 10.10 -16.34 -33.81
N GLY A 723 9.86 -17.33 -32.96
CA GLY A 723 10.31 -17.31 -31.56
C GLY A 723 10.46 -18.72 -31.01
N ALA A 724 10.95 -18.82 -29.78
CA ALA A 724 11.11 -20.09 -29.08
C ALA A 724 10.00 -20.30 -28.00
N LEU A 725 9.18 -19.30 -27.76
CA LEU A 725 8.10 -19.35 -26.79
C LEU A 725 6.76 -19.58 -27.52
N GLU A 726 5.90 -20.34 -26.86
CA GLU A 726 4.54 -20.61 -27.31
C GLU A 726 3.64 -19.36 -27.16
N GLU A 727 2.46 -19.38 -27.74
CA GLU A 727 1.51 -18.24 -27.66
C GLU A 727 0.81 -18.08 -26.29
N LYS A 728 0.96 -19.02 -25.37
CA LYS A 728 0.44 -18.97 -24.02
C LYS A 728 1.42 -19.64 -23.06
N GLU A 729 1.64 -19.02 -21.91
CA GLU A 729 2.49 -19.57 -20.86
C GLU A 729 1.99 -19.15 -19.49
N SER A 730 2.22 -19.99 -18.49
CA SER A 730 1.99 -19.67 -17.08
C SER A 730 3.21 -20.06 -16.26
N CYS A 731 3.79 -19.12 -15.54
CA CYS A 731 5.00 -19.32 -14.76
C CYS A 731 4.73 -19.64 -13.29
N PHE A 732 3.47 -19.66 -12.88
CA PHE A 732 3.05 -19.93 -11.51
C PHE A 732 1.77 -20.75 -11.47
N PHE A 733 1.68 -21.63 -10.47
CA PHE A 733 0.46 -22.36 -10.15
C PHE A 733 0.35 -22.51 -8.64
N CYS A 734 -0.83 -22.39 -8.07
CA CYS A 734 -1.09 -22.62 -6.64
C CYS A 734 -2.42 -23.36 -6.47
N GLU A 735 -2.37 -24.51 -5.80
CA GLU A 735 -3.55 -25.30 -5.44
C GLU A 735 -4.29 -24.77 -4.21
N SER A 736 -3.60 -23.91 -3.41
CA SER A 736 -4.10 -23.49 -2.10
C SER A 736 -4.96 -22.22 -2.21
N ASP A 737 -6.13 -22.26 -1.61
CA ASP A 737 -7.15 -21.21 -1.63
C ASP A 737 -7.13 -20.23 -0.44
N HIS A 738 -6.32 -20.54 0.58
CA HIS A 738 -6.25 -19.83 1.86
C HIS A 738 -4.99 -18.98 2.04
N ILE A 739 -4.25 -18.71 0.96
CA ILE A 739 -3.07 -17.87 1.00
C ILE A 739 -3.15 -16.73 -0.02
N ALA A 740 -2.54 -15.61 0.31
CA ALA A 740 -2.32 -14.49 -0.59
C ALA A 740 -0.82 -14.35 -0.89
N VAL A 741 -0.43 -14.56 -2.16
CA VAL A 741 0.95 -14.34 -2.61
C VAL A 741 1.15 -12.85 -2.86
N THR A 742 2.12 -12.26 -2.18
CA THR A 742 2.40 -10.82 -2.25
C THR A 742 3.59 -10.50 -3.15
N ALA A 743 4.68 -11.24 -3.03
CA ALA A 743 5.90 -11.00 -3.81
C ALA A 743 6.43 -12.26 -4.49
N VAL A 744 6.91 -12.10 -5.71
CA VAL A 744 7.85 -13.01 -6.37
C VAL A 744 8.98 -12.14 -6.93
N LYS A 745 10.18 -12.32 -6.41
CA LYS A 745 11.34 -11.48 -6.70
C LYS A 745 12.65 -12.29 -6.73
N LEU A 746 13.72 -11.68 -7.19
CA LEU A 746 15.06 -12.22 -7.02
C LEU A 746 15.52 -12.08 -5.56
N SER A 747 16.10 -13.13 -4.99
CA SER A 747 16.68 -13.10 -3.64
C SER A 747 17.76 -12.02 -3.48
N GLU A 748 18.04 -11.61 -2.23
CA GLU A 748 19.06 -10.60 -1.98
C GLU A 748 20.50 -11.09 -2.26
N ASP A 749 20.75 -12.38 -2.22
CA ASP A 749 21.99 -12.99 -2.71
C ASP A 749 22.09 -13.01 -4.26
N GLY A 750 20.96 -12.83 -4.95
CA GLY A 750 20.89 -12.73 -6.41
C GLY A 750 20.88 -14.08 -7.14
N GLU A 751 20.70 -15.18 -6.45
CA GLU A 751 20.83 -16.52 -7.02
C GLU A 751 19.48 -17.10 -7.44
N GLU A 752 18.45 -17.04 -6.58
CA GLU A 752 17.19 -17.73 -6.76
C GLU A 752 15.97 -16.78 -6.70
N ALA A 753 14.83 -17.29 -7.16
CA ALA A 753 13.55 -16.63 -6.92
C ALA A 753 13.13 -16.82 -5.45
N VAL A 754 12.47 -15.80 -4.91
CA VAL A 754 11.82 -15.82 -3.60
C VAL A 754 10.34 -15.60 -3.82
N VAL A 755 9.50 -16.42 -3.19
CA VAL A 755 8.06 -16.23 -3.09
C VAL A 755 7.69 -15.92 -1.65
N ARG A 756 6.83 -14.89 -1.45
CA ARG A 756 6.27 -14.54 -0.15
C ARG A 756 4.75 -14.54 -0.22
N PHE A 757 4.14 -15.10 0.81
CA PHE A 757 2.69 -15.15 0.99
C PHE A 757 2.33 -15.06 2.46
N PHE A 758 1.05 -14.83 2.73
CA PHE A 758 0.49 -14.95 4.07
C PHE A 758 -0.81 -15.76 4.04
N GLU A 759 -1.13 -16.42 5.13
CA GLU A 759 -2.37 -17.16 5.31
C GLU A 759 -3.50 -16.19 5.67
N THR A 760 -4.65 -16.32 5.02
CA THR A 760 -5.73 -15.31 5.03
C THR A 760 -6.96 -15.67 5.86
N GLU A 761 -7.16 -16.97 6.17
CA GLU A 761 -8.40 -17.52 6.72
C GLU A 761 -8.31 -17.88 8.20
N GLY A 762 -7.16 -17.65 8.83
CA GLY A 762 -6.93 -18.03 10.23
C GLY A 762 -6.90 -19.56 10.44
N ARG A 763 -6.54 -20.34 9.42
CA ARG A 763 -6.44 -21.81 9.49
C ARG A 763 -5.08 -22.32 9.05
N SER A 764 -4.57 -23.35 9.72
CA SER A 764 -3.38 -24.03 9.26
C SER A 764 -3.71 -24.98 8.10
N GLY A 765 -2.85 -25.04 7.09
CA GLY A 765 -3.07 -25.88 5.94
C GLY A 765 -1.82 -26.21 5.15
N LYS A 766 -1.90 -27.24 4.30
CA LYS A 766 -0.86 -27.57 3.33
C LYS A 766 -0.91 -26.51 2.22
N VAL A 767 0.26 -26.05 1.79
CA VAL A 767 0.44 -25.16 0.66
C VAL A 767 1.25 -25.89 -0.40
N THR A 768 0.65 -25.98 -1.59
CA THR A 768 1.28 -26.56 -2.78
C THR A 768 1.26 -25.53 -3.89
N MET A 769 2.43 -25.22 -4.40
CA MET A 769 2.59 -24.29 -5.52
C MET A 769 3.67 -24.78 -6.48
N GLU A 770 3.63 -24.27 -7.69
CA GLU A 770 4.71 -24.42 -8.67
C GLU A 770 5.17 -23.03 -9.10
N LEU A 771 6.46 -22.78 -9.05
CA LEU A 771 7.09 -21.54 -9.45
C LEU A 771 8.19 -21.82 -10.45
N PHE A 772 8.05 -21.32 -11.68
CA PHE A 772 9.03 -21.50 -12.76
C PHE A 772 9.38 -22.99 -13.00
N GLY A 773 8.37 -23.88 -13.01
CA GLY A 773 8.52 -25.32 -13.19
C GLY A 773 9.03 -26.09 -11.98
N LYS A 774 9.25 -25.42 -10.84
CA LYS A 774 9.69 -26.05 -9.58
C LYS A 774 8.51 -26.19 -8.63
N ARG A 775 8.20 -27.43 -8.23
CA ARG A 775 7.15 -27.72 -7.24
C ARG A 775 7.64 -27.42 -5.84
N ILE A 776 6.87 -26.66 -5.07
CA ILE A 776 7.12 -26.31 -3.68
C ILE A 776 5.97 -26.84 -2.84
N GLU A 777 6.25 -27.63 -1.81
CA GLU A 777 5.28 -28.09 -0.82
C GLU A 777 5.72 -27.62 0.57
N THR A 778 4.81 -26.98 1.27
CA THR A 778 5.03 -26.49 2.64
C THR A 778 3.71 -26.51 3.41
N THR A 779 3.72 -26.00 4.63
CA THR A 779 2.52 -25.72 5.42
C THR A 779 2.51 -24.27 5.80
N ALA A 780 1.33 -23.65 5.85
CA ALA A 780 1.12 -22.37 6.50
C ALA A 780 0.40 -22.61 7.84
N ALA A 781 0.89 -22.01 8.92
CA ALA A 781 0.14 -21.92 10.16
C ALA A 781 -0.92 -20.80 10.02
N HIS A 782 -1.85 -20.73 10.97
CA HIS A 782 -2.88 -19.68 10.97
C HIS A 782 -2.23 -18.28 10.98
N ASN A 783 -2.69 -17.42 10.09
CA ASN A 783 -2.21 -16.04 9.92
C ASN A 783 -0.68 -15.91 9.72
N GLU A 784 -0.01 -16.96 9.23
CA GLU A 784 1.44 -16.95 9.08
C GLU A 784 1.89 -16.22 7.81
N ILE A 785 2.90 -15.35 7.95
CA ILE A 785 3.68 -14.81 6.84
C ILE A 785 4.81 -15.79 6.54
N LYS A 786 4.95 -16.26 5.31
CA LYS A 786 5.99 -17.19 4.93
C LYS A 786 6.76 -16.72 3.71
N THR A 787 8.08 -16.90 3.75
CA THR A 787 8.99 -16.60 2.66
C THR A 787 9.78 -17.85 2.31
N LEU A 788 9.73 -18.25 1.04
CA LEU A 788 10.40 -19.44 0.53
C LEU A 788 11.29 -19.07 -0.65
N LYS A 789 12.45 -19.72 -0.75
CA LYS A 789 13.22 -19.77 -1.99
C LYS A 789 12.57 -20.77 -2.97
N ALA A 790 12.89 -20.66 -4.25
CA ALA A 790 12.32 -21.54 -5.28
C ALA A 790 12.68 -23.03 -5.10
N ASP A 791 13.66 -23.35 -4.28
CA ASP A 791 14.00 -24.72 -3.90
C ASP A 791 13.18 -25.26 -2.69
N GLY A 792 12.25 -24.43 -2.16
CA GLY A 792 11.42 -24.74 -1.00
C GLY A 792 12.05 -24.40 0.35
N THR A 793 13.29 -23.89 0.37
CA THR A 793 13.94 -23.46 1.62
C THR A 793 13.21 -22.27 2.24
N GLU A 794 12.77 -22.43 3.49
CA GLU A 794 12.17 -21.34 4.25
C GLU A 794 13.24 -20.36 4.76
N VAL A 795 12.97 -19.07 4.60
CA VAL A 795 13.78 -17.97 5.09
C VAL A 795 12.91 -16.95 5.80
N ASN A 796 13.51 -16.09 6.62
CA ASN A 796 12.78 -15.00 7.27
C ASN A 796 12.54 -13.81 6.29
N LEU A 797 11.95 -12.70 6.78
CA LEU A 797 11.70 -11.51 5.95
C LEU A 797 13.00 -10.83 5.47
N LEU A 798 14.14 -11.14 6.09
CA LEU A 798 15.47 -10.65 5.70
C LEU A 798 16.13 -11.56 4.66
N GLU A 799 15.48 -12.65 4.29
CA GLU A 799 16.01 -13.70 3.40
C GLU A 799 17.31 -14.36 3.93
N TRP A 800 17.37 -14.58 5.25
CA TRP A 800 18.42 -15.31 5.96
C TRP A 800 17.93 -16.67 6.42
#